data_26552e5c7a412c666bb2f90d60a19637
#
_entry.id   26552e5c7a412c666bb2f90d60a19637
#
_cell.length_a   1.000
_cell.length_b   1.000
_cell.length_c   1.000
_cell.angle_alpha   90.00
_cell.angle_beta   90.00
_cell.angle_gamma   90.00
#
_symmetry.space_group_name_H-M   'P 1'
#
loop_
_entity.id
_entity.type
_entity.pdbx_description
1 polymer ?
#
loop_
_entity_poly.entity_id
_entity_poly.type
_entity_poly.pdbx_seq_one_letter_code
_entity_poly.pdbx_strand_id
1 'polypeptide(L)'
;MSSRFYIFLFLLFFTSNNLFAKSPPPGTGSSNVPANILIMLDNSGSMTWDINGNYISSWTKYIQQPSDVAVDSNGNIYAIQLSNKTIKVFDSSGAFSKNIGTCSSTYPTALDFYNDTIYVLDYSNASVKVLDTSGNCINQKVTGGGSWSAWSIAVSNNHIFIGGFTQRYQSYIRMLSRSSLNQVAYHYNYPTYYSMSGIDVNSDGTKLVTVSNYNSKICLHTISGTSLGSCKTVGSGKWGLSNGDVRYPVDAAFDSNDNIFVNDSSNSRLQKFNSSGVYVTKYGSLNYSGPFRWPWGLGVSPDNKVYSADLNNNDIYEFNNNLTSYTRIGAPKSRMSIAKEAIKKIVQDPELTSGANFGLMEWGYYWGNYLKLRVPVNSNGAATIYTDVDGIRGGGGTYLLQAMNYARNYWKGNLNQGGTKFPSPIIPGATCQLNFNILISDGQWNNHNSAMGVVRDMKNSLNVKTFAVGLAINTGNRSNYDSLATNGGTTTALYADSSGSLLTALKDAILQAISGSLTFTTPAVMSDIQKGNFIYQSTFKYSKHKQWEGSLKKYQLNSNGSFGSEQWDAGAQLNNTNPNSRKLWTIDINNRNNTNNFTTSNRTVLKPKLFPLKVNPTDAETDELINFIRGFDSYDTDGDNSTTDERHKLADV
;
A
#
# COMPACT_ATOMS: atom_id res chain seq x y z
N MET A 1 52.37 -10.90 35.23
CA MET A 1 51.91 -9.57 34.76
C MET A 1 50.87 -9.82 33.70
N SER A 2 49.58 -9.83 34.06
CA SER A 2 48.47 -10.07 33.13
C SER A 2 47.77 -8.74 32.87
N SER A 3 47.82 -8.30 31.62
CA SER A 3 47.12 -7.12 31.15
C SER A 3 45.71 -7.52 30.71
N ARG A 4 44.70 -7.07 31.40
CA ARG A 4 43.28 -7.23 31.03
C ARG A 4 42.89 -6.08 30.12
N PHE A 5 42.60 -6.38 28.86
CA PHE A 5 41.94 -5.47 27.91
C PHE A 5 40.43 -5.43 28.21
N TYR A 6 39.92 -4.29 28.63
CA TYR A 6 38.48 -4.03 28.68
C TYR A 6 38.04 -3.46 27.33
N ILE A 7 37.24 -4.25 26.60
CA ILE A 7 36.55 -3.77 25.40
C ILE A 7 35.26 -3.08 25.92
N PHE A 8 35.24 -1.75 25.79
CA PHE A 8 34.01 -0.98 25.98
C PHE A 8 33.16 -1.11 24.71
N LEU A 9 32.06 -1.88 24.82
CA LEU A 9 31.03 -1.97 23.79
C LEU A 9 30.18 -0.70 23.86
N PHE A 10 30.39 0.26 22.95
CA PHE A 10 29.52 1.42 22.80
C PHE A 10 28.24 0.95 22.09
N LEU A 11 27.19 0.68 22.84
CA LEU A 11 25.82 0.56 22.33
C LEU A 11 25.35 1.96 21.92
N LEU A 12 25.41 2.26 20.62
CA LEU A 12 24.72 3.39 20.02
C LEU A 12 23.20 3.09 20.04
N PHE A 13 22.54 3.57 21.09
CA PHE A 13 21.09 3.76 21.04
C PHE A 13 20.80 4.88 20.04
N PHE A 14 20.42 4.54 18.83
CA PHE A 14 19.64 5.43 18.00
C PHE A 14 18.26 5.61 18.67
N THR A 15 18.16 6.57 19.56
CA THR A 15 16.85 7.12 19.92
C THR A 15 16.40 7.87 18.68
N SER A 16 15.49 7.26 17.91
CA SER A 16 14.63 7.99 16.99
C SER A 16 13.93 9.05 17.85
N ASN A 17 14.41 10.28 17.79
CA ASN A 17 13.66 11.42 18.27
C ASN A 17 12.41 11.50 17.39
N ASN A 18 11.32 10.87 17.83
CA ASN A 18 10.01 11.20 17.33
C ASN A 18 9.83 12.69 17.60
N LEU A 19 9.89 13.50 16.56
CA LEU A 19 9.46 14.88 16.59
C LEU A 19 7.95 14.87 16.85
N PHE A 20 7.58 14.71 18.11
CA PHE A 20 6.20 14.93 18.52
C PHE A 20 5.89 16.41 18.31
N ALA A 21 4.90 16.69 17.47
CA ALA A 21 4.36 18.02 17.35
C ALA A 21 4.00 18.52 18.76
N LYS A 22 4.43 19.72 19.09
CA LYS A 22 4.13 20.31 20.41
C LYS A 22 2.62 20.40 20.60
N SER A 23 2.17 20.17 21.80
CA SER A 23 0.76 20.41 22.18
C SER A 23 0.35 21.84 21.81
N PRO A 24 -0.91 22.07 21.39
CA PRO A 24 -1.40 23.42 21.11
C PRO A 24 -1.10 24.35 22.29
N PRO A 25 -0.76 25.62 22.02
CA PRO A 25 -0.48 26.59 23.08
C PRO A 25 -1.66 26.69 24.05
N PRO A 26 -1.42 26.86 25.38
CA PRO A 26 -2.49 27.09 26.35
C PRO A 26 -3.31 28.33 25.97
N GLY A 27 -4.63 28.18 25.91
CA GLY A 27 -5.55 29.27 25.52
C GLY A 27 -5.97 29.29 24.04
N THR A 28 -5.42 28.44 23.20
CA THR A 28 -6.00 28.14 21.88
C THR A 28 -7.20 27.24 22.09
N GLY A 29 -8.39 27.81 22.05
CA GLY A 29 -9.72 27.25 22.30
C GLY A 29 -9.81 25.73 22.53
N SER A 30 -10.26 25.39 23.67
CA SER A 30 -10.38 24.02 24.13
C SER A 30 -11.36 23.23 23.27
N SER A 31 -10.94 22.40 22.49
CA SER A 31 -11.48 21.10 22.16
C SER A 31 -10.89 20.68 20.84
N ASN A 32 -9.88 19.90 20.96
CA ASN A 32 -9.44 18.99 19.92
C ASN A 32 -10.57 17.96 19.75
N VAL A 33 -11.74 18.39 19.26
CA VAL A 33 -12.86 17.49 18.96
C VAL A 33 -12.62 16.99 17.55
N PRO A 34 -12.14 15.75 17.39
CA PRO A 34 -11.87 15.22 16.06
C PRO A 34 -13.15 15.19 15.22
N ALA A 35 -13.01 15.42 13.92
CA ALA A 35 -14.11 15.25 13.00
C ALA A 35 -14.60 13.79 13.00
N ASN A 36 -15.90 13.57 12.90
CA ASN A 36 -16.48 12.25 12.73
C ASN A 36 -16.73 11.98 11.24
N ILE A 37 -16.19 10.89 10.71
CA ILE A 37 -16.32 10.49 9.32
C ILE A 37 -16.91 9.08 9.24
N LEU A 38 -18.09 8.94 8.65
CA LEU A 38 -18.70 7.66 8.32
C LEU A 38 -18.51 7.37 6.84
N ILE A 39 -17.68 6.40 6.51
CA ILE A 39 -17.54 5.89 5.14
C ILE A 39 -18.72 4.96 4.85
N MET A 40 -19.49 5.26 3.81
CA MET A 40 -20.64 4.50 3.38
C MET A 40 -20.32 3.84 2.03
N LEU A 41 -19.95 2.57 2.05
CA LEU A 41 -19.57 1.82 0.85
C LEU A 41 -20.76 1.08 0.28
N ASP A 42 -21.07 1.38 -0.97
CA ASP A 42 -22.03 0.64 -1.78
C ASP A 42 -21.56 -0.82 -1.96
N ASN A 43 -22.42 -1.77 -1.63
CA ASN A 43 -22.18 -3.19 -1.86
C ASN A 43 -23.20 -3.81 -2.84
N SER A 44 -23.79 -3.00 -3.72
CA SER A 44 -24.67 -3.49 -4.79
C SER A 44 -23.96 -4.42 -5.78
N GLY A 45 -24.77 -5.14 -6.58
CA GLY A 45 -24.25 -6.13 -7.54
C GLY A 45 -23.30 -5.53 -8.59
N SER A 46 -23.53 -4.29 -9.04
CA SER A 46 -22.67 -3.60 -10.01
C SER A 46 -21.25 -3.34 -9.48
N MET A 47 -21.07 -3.24 -8.17
CA MET A 47 -19.75 -3.13 -7.54
C MET A 47 -18.86 -4.37 -7.76
N THR A 48 -19.44 -5.51 -8.18
CA THR A 48 -18.66 -6.71 -8.56
C THR A 48 -18.15 -6.67 -10.00
N TRP A 49 -18.57 -5.69 -10.81
CA TRP A 49 -18.14 -5.50 -12.19
C TRP A 49 -16.79 -4.76 -12.25
N ASP A 50 -16.13 -4.82 -13.39
CA ASP A 50 -14.91 -4.04 -13.61
C ASP A 50 -15.21 -2.52 -13.74
N ILE A 51 -14.15 -1.72 -13.81
CA ILE A 51 -14.29 -0.26 -13.89
C ILE A 51 -15.01 0.19 -15.17
N ASN A 52 -14.95 -0.61 -16.23
CA ASN A 52 -15.61 -0.34 -17.52
C ASN A 52 -17.07 -0.82 -17.56
N GLY A 53 -17.57 -1.41 -16.49
CA GLY A 53 -18.93 -1.93 -16.41
C GLY A 53 -19.12 -3.34 -16.98
N ASN A 54 -18.05 -4.10 -17.18
CA ASN A 54 -18.14 -5.48 -17.62
C ASN A 54 -18.24 -6.45 -16.44
N TYR A 55 -19.08 -7.44 -16.57
CA TYR A 55 -19.19 -8.52 -15.58
C TYR A 55 -17.89 -9.32 -15.53
N ILE A 56 -17.29 -9.47 -14.36
CA ILE A 56 -16.08 -10.25 -14.15
C ILE A 56 -16.48 -11.72 -13.93
N SER A 57 -16.37 -12.52 -14.99
CA SER A 57 -16.65 -13.94 -14.92
C SER A 57 -15.56 -14.70 -14.16
N SER A 58 -15.95 -15.55 -13.22
CA SER A 58 -15.04 -16.51 -12.60
C SER A 58 -14.49 -17.55 -13.58
N TRP A 59 -15.15 -17.72 -14.74
CA TRP A 59 -14.76 -18.68 -15.78
C TRP A 59 -13.75 -18.10 -16.79
N THR A 60 -13.59 -16.77 -16.87
CA THR A 60 -12.60 -16.16 -17.77
C THR A 60 -11.19 -16.50 -17.29
N LYS A 61 -10.38 -17.06 -18.18
CA LYS A 61 -9.00 -17.43 -17.91
C LYS A 61 -8.06 -16.40 -18.52
N TYR A 62 -7.16 -15.87 -17.70
CA TYR A 62 -6.23 -14.81 -18.10
C TYR A 62 -4.84 -15.35 -18.43
N ILE A 63 -4.57 -16.59 -18.09
CA ILE A 63 -3.39 -17.36 -18.46
C ILE A 63 -3.81 -18.79 -18.79
N GLN A 64 -3.01 -19.51 -19.59
CA GLN A 64 -3.28 -20.91 -19.94
C GLN A 64 -2.12 -21.79 -19.51
N GLN A 65 -2.42 -22.82 -18.74
CA GLN A 65 -1.45 -23.78 -18.22
C GLN A 65 -0.20 -23.11 -17.62
N PRO A 66 -0.36 -22.25 -16.57
CA PRO A 66 0.79 -21.67 -15.91
C PRO A 66 1.57 -22.75 -15.17
N SER A 67 2.84 -22.94 -15.53
CA SER A 67 3.69 -23.94 -14.87
C SER A 67 4.51 -23.35 -13.75
N ASP A 68 4.89 -22.06 -13.84
CA ASP A 68 5.68 -21.41 -12.81
C ASP A 68 5.49 -19.90 -12.81
N VAL A 69 5.85 -19.26 -11.69
CA VAL A 69 5.70 -17.84 -11.47
C VAL A 69 6.85 -17.28 -10.62
N ALA A 70 7.44 -16.17 -11.06
CA ALA A 70 8.42 -15.40 -10.28
C ALA A 70 8.11 -13.91 -10.35
N VAL A 71 8.68 -13.11 -9.44
CA VAL A 71 8.41 -11.69 -9.28
C VAL A 71 9.71 -10.90 -9.26
N ASP A 72 9.77 -9.80 -10.03
CA ASP A 72 10.94 -8.93 -10.04
C ASP A 72 10.99 -7.95 -8.84
N SER A 73 12.06 -7.17 -8.75
CA SER A 73 12.26 -6.18 -7.69
C SER A 73 11.19 -5.06 -7.67
N ASN A 74 10.53 -4.80 -8.80
CA ASN A 74 9.47 -3.82 -8.96
C ASN A 74 8.07 -4.40 -8.69
N GLY A 75 7.98 -5.69 -8.36
CA GLY A 75 6.73 -6.40 -8.14
C GLY A 75 6.02 -6.84 -9.42
N ASN A 76 6.65 -6.77 -10.61
CA ASN A 76 6.08 -7.33 -11.82
C ASN A 76 6.13 -8.86 -11.77
N ILE A 77 5.06 -9.49 -12.24
CA ILE A 77 4.83 -10.93 -12.13
C ILE A 77 5.09 -11.56 -13.49
N TYR A 78 5.97 -12.54 -13.52
CA TYR A 78 6.35 -13.30 -14.72
C TYR A 78 5.87 -14.74 -14.58
N ALA A 79 5.10 -15.23 -15.53
CA ALA A 79 4.58 -16.60 -15.47
C ALA A 79 4.76 -17.34 -16.79
N ILE A 80 5.28 -18.55 -16.73
CA ILE A 80 5.38 -19.42 -17.91
C ILE A 80 3.98 -19.88 -18.29
N GLN A 81 3.65 -19.70 -19.57
CA GLN A 81 2.45 -20.24 -20.19
C GLN A 81 2.86 -21.41 -21.11
N LEU A 82 2.60 -22.65 -20.67
CA LEU A 82 3.05 -23.84 -21.40
C LEU A 82 2.40 -23.97 -22.77
N SER A 83 1.14 -23.60 -22.90
CA SER A 83 0.35 -23.78 -24.13
C SER A 83 0.99 -23.15 -25.38
N ASN A 84 1.67 -22.01 -25.22
CA ASN A 84 2.33 -21.29 -26.33
C ASN A 84 3.83 -21.02 -26.07
N LYS A 85 4.38 -21.55 -24.98
CA LYS A 85 5.81 -21.46 -24.62
C LYS A 85 6.30 -20.02 -24.47
N THR A 86 5.48 -19.15 -23.88
CA THR A 86 5.80 -17.75 -23.61
C THR A 86 5.80 -17.48 -22.12
N ILE A 87 6.40 -16.38 -21.74
CA ILE A 87 6.26 -15.81 -20.40
C ILE A 87 5.22 -14.67 -20.51
N LYS A 88 4.18 -14.79 -19.74
CA LYS A 88 3.18 -13.71 -19.59
C LYS A 88 3.59 -12.81 -18.44
N VAL A 89 3.64 -11.51 -18.68
CA VAL A 89 4.07 -10.50 -17.71
C VAL A 89 2.86 -9.69 -17.27
N PHE A 90 2.71 -9.54 -15.97
CA PHE A 90 1.72 -8.67 -15.34
C PHE A 90 2.47 -7.62 -14.52
N ASP A 91 1.91 -6.44 -14.37
CA ASP A 91 2.45 -5.41 -13.50
C ASP A 91 2.22 -5.73 -12.01
N SER A 92 2.79 -4.92 -11.12
CA SER A 92 2.66 -5.10 -9.67
C SER A 92 1.21 -4.98 -9.13
N SER A 93 0.29 -4.51 -9.96
CA SER A 93 -1.15 -4.50 -9.66
C SER A 93 -1.87 -5.79 -10.09
N GLY A 94 -1.16 -6.69 -10.80
CA GLY A 94 -1.70 -7.91 -11.39
C GLY A 94 -2.38 -7.68 -12.74
N ALA A 95 -2.27 -6.50 -13.36
CA ALA A 95 -2.80 -6.24 -14.69
C ALA A 95 -1.84 -6.76 -15.77
N PHE A 96 -2.40 -7.32 -16.87
CA PHE A 96 -1.59 -7.80 -17.98
C PHE A 96 -0.78 -6.66 -18.61
N SER A 97 0.53 -6.88 -18.77
CA SER A 97 1.45 -5.94 -19.38
C SER A 97 1.85 -6.37 -20.79
N LYS A 98 2.49 -7.55 -20.92
CA LYS A 98 3.02 -8.03 -22.21
C LYS A 98 3.25 -9.54 -22.19
N ASN A 99 3.51 -10.11 -23.36
CA ASN A 99 4.11 -11.43 -23.51
C ASN A 99 5.57 -11.27 -23.95
N ILE A 100 6.45 -12.12 -23.42
CA ILE A 100 7.86 -12.20 -23.86
C ILE A 100 8.19 -13.66 -24.21
N GLY A 101 9.24 -13.83 -25.01
CA GLY A 101 9.71 -15.15 -25.42
C GLY A 101 10.45 -15.90 -24.31
N THR A 102 10.76 -17.15 -24.56
CA THR A 102 11.53 -18.06 -23.68
C THR A 102 12.88 -18.45 -24.29
N CYS A 103 13.51 -17.61 -25.11
CA CYS A 103 14.71 -17.96 -25.88
C CYS A 103 14.56 -19.27 -26.70
N SER A 104 13.45 -19.44 -27.38
CA SER A 104 13.14 -20.64 -28.18
C SER A 104 13.19 -21.94 -27.37
N SER A 105 12.77 -21.91 -26.11
CA SER A 105 12.64 -23.11 -25.29
C SER A 105 11.64 -24.08 -25.92
N THR A 106 11.98 -25.36 -25.91
CA THR A 106 11.11 -26.42 -26.43
C THR A 106 10.02 -26.78 -25.44
N TYR A 107 10.37 -26.79 -24.14
CA TYR A 107 9.45 -27.07 -23.05
C TYR A 107 9.88 -26.33 -21.78
N PRO A 108 9.56 -25.03 -21.66
CA PRO A 108 9.90 -24.24 -20.47
C PRO A 108 9.08 -24.72 -19.28
N THR A 109 9.71 -25.14 -18.19
CA THR A 109 9.01 -25.69 -17.01
C THR A 109 9.05 -24.79 -15.82
N ALA A 110 10.16 -24.10 -15.59
CA ALA A 110 10.38 -23.26 -14.43
C ALA A 110 11.12 -21.97 -14.79
N LEU A 111 10.92 -20.94 -13.98
CA LEU A 111 11.63 -19.68 -14.08
C LEU A 111 11.94 -19.13 -12.69
N ASP A 112 13.04 -18.38 -12.60
CA ASP A 112 13.37 -17.62 -11.41
C ASP A 112 13.99 -16.27 -11.79
N PHE A 113 14.09 -15.36 -10.83
CA PHE A 113 14.46 -13.97 -11.04
C PHE A 113 15.62 -13.55 -10.13
N TYR A 114 16.66 -12.98 -10.70
CA TYR A 114 17.76 -12.41 -9.92
C TYR A 114 18.30 -11.15 -10.59
N ASN A 115 18.32 -10.00 -9.87
CA ASN A 115 18.84 -8.71 -10.34
C ASN A 115 18.39 -8.37 -11.77
N ASP A 116 17.06 -8.21 -11.96
CA ASP A 116 16.44 -7.85 -13.23
C ASP A 116 16.77 -8.80 -14.40
N THR A 117 17.15 -10.02 -14.09
CA THR A 117 17.46 -11.07 -15.07
C THR A 117 16.58 -12.28 -14.84
N ILE A 118 15.98 -12.78 -15.91
CA ILE A 118 15.09 -13.94 -15.90
C ILE A 118 15.91 -15.20 -16.26
N TYR A 119 15.77 -16.23 -15.48
CA TYR A 119 16.36 -17.55 -15.73
C TYR A 119 15.25 -18.55 -16.01
N VAL A 120 15.23 -19.10 -17.21
CA VAL A 120 14.21 -20.08 -17.64
C VAL A 120 14.85 -21.46 -17.81
N LEU A 121 14.23 -22.46 -17.24
CA LEU A 121 14.63 -23.85 -17.38
C LEU A 121 13.82 -24.52 -18.49
N ASP A 122 14.52 -25.10 -19.46
CA ASP A 122 13.92 -25.94 -20.49
C ASP A 122 14.07 -27.43 -20.11
N TYR A 123 12.96 -28.10 -19.89
CA TYR A 123 12.89 -29.51 -19.52
C TYR A 123 13.56 -30.42 -20.55
N SER A 124 13.36 -30.16 -21.86
CA SER A 124 13.69 -31.11 -22.93
C SER A 124 15.17 -31.48 -23.01
N ASN A 125 16.04 -30.53 -22.65
CA ASN A 125 17.50 -30.70 -22.71
C ASN A 125 18.22 -30.19 -21.45
N ALA A 126 17.48 -29.94 -20.38
CA ALA A 126 17.96 -29.35 -19.15
C ALA A 126 18.79 -28.07 -19.43
N SER A 127 18.34 -27.20 -20.33
CA SER A 127 19.04 -25.98 -20.64
C SER A 127 18.53 -24.80 -19.80
N VAL A 128 19.47 -23.97 -19.37
CA VAL A 128 19.18 -22.68 -18.74
C VAL A 128 19.23 -21.61 -19.82
N LYS A 129 18.18 -20.83 -19.91
CA LYS A 129 18.06 -19.64 -20.76
C LYS A 129 18.05 -18.41 -19.89
N VAL A 130 18.83 -17.39 -20.26
CA VAL A 130 18.97 -16.15 -19.51
C VAL A 130 18.43 -15.01 -20.39
N LEU A 131 17.45 -14.27 -19.86
CA LEU A 131 16.79 -13.19 -20.56
C LEU A 131 16.82 -11.90 -19.74
N ASP A 132 16.74 -10.77 -20.44
CA ASP A 132 16.38 -9.50 -19.80
C ASP A 132 14.85 -9.40 -19.58
N THR A 133 14.42 -8.36 -18.88
CA THR A 133 12.99 -8.09 -18.62
C THR A 133 12.19 -7.72 -19.86
N SER A 134 12.86 -7.42 -20.98
CA SER A 134 12.23 -7.21 -22.28
C SER A 134 12.02 -8.51 -23.06
N GLY A 135 12.62 -9.61 -22.60
CA GLY A 135 12.55 -10.92 -23.22
C GLY A 135 13.65 -11.19 -24.24
N ASN A 136 14.69 -10.33 -24.30
CA ASN A 136 15.86 -10.58 -25.13
C ASN A 136 16.72 -11.68 -24.53
N CYS A 137 17.18 -12.61 -25.34
CA CYS A 137 18.06 -13.68 -24.97
C CYS A 137 19.47 -13.16 -24.73
N ILE A 138 19.95 -13.20 -23.47
CA ILE A 138 21.29 -12.73 -23.08
C ILE A 138 22.30 -13.87 -23.22
N ASN A 139 21.93 -15.07 -22.70
CA ASN A 139 22.80 -16.24 -22.65
C ASN A 139 21.97 -17.53 -22.61
N GLN A 140 22.61 -18.65 -22.92
CA GLN A 140 22.00 -19.97 -22.77
C GLN A 140 23.05 -21.05 -22.62
N LYS A 141 22.71 -22.12 -21.88
CA LYS A 141 23.60 -23.27 -21.68
C LYS A 141 22.79 -24.54 -21.61
N VAL A 142 23.12 -25.51 -22.43
CA VAL A 142 22.66 -26.88 -22.28
C VAL A 142 23.47 -27.51 -21.15
N THR A 143 22.81 -27.96 -20.10
CA THR A 143 23.46 -28.46 -18.88
C THR A 143 23.42 -29.97 -18.74
N GLY A 144 22.62 -30.67 -19.57
CA GLY A 144 22.53 -32.14 -19.57
C GLY A 144 22.26 -32.65 -20.96
N GLY A 145 22.90 -33.75 -21.34
CA GLY A 145 22.61 -34.52 -22.56
C GLY A 145 21.71 -35.71 -22.23
N GLY A 146 20.67 -35.91 -22.98
CA GLY A 146 19.87 -37.13 -23.11
C GLY A 146 19.15 -37.69 -21.92
N SER A 147 18.28 -38.02 -21.40
CA SER A 147 17.62 -38.83 -20.35
C SER A 147 17.39 -38.16 -18.99
N TRP A 148 17.53 -36.84 -18.86
CA TRP A 148 17.48 -36.12 -17.60
C TRP A 148 16.31 -35.13 -17.59
N SER A 149 15.40 -35.25 -16.64
CA SER A 149 14.26 -34.37 -16.47
C SER A 149 14.59 -33.30 -15.46
N ALA A 150 14.73 -32.03 -15.90
CA ALA A 150 14.93 -30.86 -15.06
C ALA A 150 13.59 -30.17 -14.85
N TRP A 151 13.16 -30.01 -13.60
CA TRP A 151 11.81 -29.52 -13.27
C TRP A 151 11.76 -28.15 -12.63
N SER A 152 12.77 -27.82 -11.82
CA SER A 152 12.75 -26.57 -11.05
C SER A 152 14.12 -25.90 -11.06
N ILE A 153 14.14 -24.58 -10.97
CA ILE A 153 15.31 -23.72 -10.95
C ILE A 153 15.20 -22.72 -9.80
N ALA A 154 16.35 -22.46 -9.14
CA ALA A 154 16.47 -21.38 -8.17
C ALA A 154 17.81 -20.65 -8.37
N VAL A 155 17.82 -19.33 -8.17
CA VAL A 155 18.98 -18.50 -8.48
C VAL A 155 19.40 -17.65 -7.27
N SER A 156 20.67 -17.78 -6.88
CA SER A 156 21.31 -16.95 -5.86
C SER A 156 22.34 -15.99 -6.46
N ASN A 157 23.00 -15.21 -5.62
CA ASN A 157 24.07 -14.32 -6.06
C ASN A 157 25.18 -15.06 -6.86
N ASN A 158 25.56 -16.25 -6.42
CA ASN A 158 26.71 -16.97 -6.99
C ASN A 158 26.30 -18.19 -7.84
N HIS A 159 25.17 -18.80 -7.56
CA HIS A 159 24.81 -20.09 -8.10
C HIS A 159 23.40 -20.15 -8.69
N ILE A 160 23.25 -21.02 -9.67
CA ILE A 160 21.96 -21.50 -10.17
C ILE A 160 21.81 -22.94 -9.72
N PHE A 161 20.70 -23.26 -9.09
CA PHE A 161 20.34 -24.59 -8.66
C PHE A 161 19.30 -25.17 -9.60
N ILE A 162 19.53 -26.37 -10.11
CA ILE A 162 18.59 -27.09 -10.98
C ILE A 162 18.21 -28.38 -10.27
N GLY A 163 16.94 -28.52 -9.96
CA GLY A 163 16.34 -29.72 -9.39
C GLY A 163 15.71 -30.61 -10.47
N GLY A 164 15.90 -31.91 -10.35
CA GLY A 164 15.31 -32.84 -11.30
C GLY A 164 15.50 -34.31 -10.91
N PHE A 165 15.23 -35.21 -11.84
CA PHE A 165 15.41 -36.62 -11.65
C PHE A 165 15.86 -37.35 -12.94
N THR A 166 16.52 -38.50 -12.76
CA THR A 166 16.99 -39.33 -13.84
C THR A 166 15.88 -40.28 -14.36
N GLN A 167 16.12 -40.98 -15.45
CA GLN A 167 15.22 -42.03 -15.95
C GLN A 167 14.92 -43.13 -14.93
N ARG A 168 15.79 -43.30 -13.93
CA ARG A 168 15.57 -44.26 -12.82
C ARG A 168 14.86 -43.61 -11.64
N TYR A 169 14.25 -42.45 -11.84
CA TYR A 169 13.55 -41.64 -10.83
C TYR A 169 14.45 -41.17 -9.66
N GLN A 170 15.76 -41.14 -9.82
CA GLN A 170 16.69 -40.70 -8.80
C GLN A 170 16.84 -39.19 -8.87
N SER A 171 16.61 -38.49 -7.78
CA SER A 171 16.70 -37.04 -7.69
C SER A 171 18.14 -36.53 -7.79
N TYR A 172 18.31 -35.37 -8.36
CA TYR A 172 19.58 -34.66 -8.39
C TYR A 172 19.39 -33.17 -8.16
N ILE A 173 20.46 -32.52 -7.65
CA ILE A 173 20.63 -31.08 -7.67
C ILE A 173 21.90 -30.79 -8.43
N ARG A 174 21.80 -29.99 -9.48
CA ARG A 174 22.93 -29.48 -10.24
C ARG A 174 23.14 -28.02 -9.87
N MET A 175 24.38 -27.67 -9.50
CA MET A 175 24.77 -26.30 -9.24
C MET A 175 25.61 -25.78 -10.39
N LEU A 176 25.22 -24.62 -10.93
CA LEU A 176 26.01 -23.89 -11.92
C LEU A 176 26.51 -22.59 -11.31
N SER A 177 27.66 -22.13 -11.77
CA SER A 177 28.09 -20.76 -11.55
C SER A 177 27.14 -19.83 -12.30
N ARG A 178 26.55 -18.84 -11.62
CA ARG A 178 25.61 -17.90 -12.24
C ARG A 178 26.29 -17.05 -13.34
N SER A 179 27.55 -16.68 -13.17
CA SER A 179 28.28 -15.83 -14.14
C SER A 179 28.68 -16.58 -15.41
N SER A 180 29.02 -17.86 -15.33
CA SER A 180 29.55 -18.61 -16.48
C SER A 180 28.60 -19.70 -16.99
N LEU A 181 27.54 -20.00 -16.26
CA LEU A 181 26.62 -21.12 -16.48
C LEU A 181 27.33 -22.50 -16.49
N ASN A 182 28.58 -22.57 -16.03
CA ASN A 182 29.31 -23.83 -15.94
C ASN A 182 28.90 -24.59 -14.68
N GLN A 183 28.82 -25.91 -14.77
CA GLN A 183 28.57 -26.75 -13.61
C GLN A 183 29.74 -26.66 -12.62
N VAL A 184 29.42 -26.38 -11.35
CA VAL A 184 30.39 -26.31 -10.25
C VAL A 184 30.20 -27.44 -9.25
N ALA A 185 28.98 -28.01 -9.12
CA ALA A 185 28.71 -29.18 -8.30
C ALA A 185 27.54 -30.00 -8.85
N TYR A 186 27.48 -31.23 -8.41
CA TYR A 186 26.43 -32.19 -8.75
C TYR A 186 26.16 -33.10 -7.56
N HIS A 187 24.93 -33.05 -7.03
CA HIS A 187 24.50 -33.85 -5.90
C HIS A 187 23.48 -34.87 -6.38
N TYR A 188 23.87 -36.13 -6.32
CA TYR A 188 23.09 -37.27 -6.83
C TYR A 188 22.41 -38.01 -5.69
N ASN A 189 21.21 -38.57 -5.93
CA ASN A 189 20.34 -39.20 -4.91
C ASN A 189 20.06 -38.29 -3.71
N TYR A 190 19.98 -37.00 -3.93
CA TYR A 190 19.84 -36.04 -2.87
C TYR A 190 18.50 -35.31 -3.02
N PRO A 191 17.75 -35.16 -1.98
CA PRO A 191 17.83 -35.72 -0.62
C PRO A 191 17.08 -37.05 -0.43
N THR A 192 16.41 -37.57 -1.46
CA THR A 192 15.63 -38.82 -1.41
C THR A 192 15.55 -39.47 -2.79
N TYR A 193 15.20 -40.74 -2.83
CA TYR A 193 15.28 -41.58 -4.01
C TYR A 193 14.30 -41.32 -5.16
N TYR A 194 13.43 -40.28 -5.10
CA TYR A 194 12.36 -40.11 -6.11
C TYR A 194 12.10 -38.64 -6.42
N SER A 195 11.88 -38.35 -7.68
CA SER A 195 11.51 -37.13 -8.39
C SER A 195 11.47 -35.82 -7.59
N MET A 196 12.51 -35.02 -7.73
CA MET A 196 12.50 -33.63 -7.25
C MET A 196 11.64 -32.77 -8.17
N SER A 197 10.67 -32.06 -7.61
CA SER A 197 9.72 -31.24 -8.35
C SER A 197 9.90 -29.75 -8.12
N GLY A 198 10.36 -29.34 -6.94
CA GLY A 198 10.54 -27.95 -6.56
C GLY A 198 11.85 -27.68 -5.85
N ILE A 199 12.39 -26.49 -6.03
CA ILE A 199 13.62 -26.02 -5.39
C ILE A 199 13.59 -24.49 -5.27
N ASP A 200 13.99 -23.96 -4.11
CA ASP A 200 14.20 -22.52 -3.94
C ASP A 200 15.37 -22.25 -3.00
N VAL A 201 15.99 -21.08 -3.17
CA VAL A 201 17.14 -20.59 -2.37
C VAL A 201 16.75 -19.30 -1.67
N ASN A 202 17.04 -19.18 -0.37
CA ASN A 202 16.75 -17.98 0.37
C ASN A 202 17.58 -16.77 -0.09
N SER A 203 17.18 -15.57 0.27
CA SER A 203 17.72 -14.30 -0.24
C SER A 203 19.22 -14.12 0.02
N ASP A 204 19.77 -14.68 1.10
CA ASP A 204 21.20 -14.60 1.43
C ASP A 204 22.03 -15.75 0.81
N GLY A 205 21.38 -16.71 0.15
CA GLY A 205 22.05 -17.84 -0.52
C GLY A 205 22.62 -18.89 0.44
N THR A 206 22.17 -18.94 1.69
CA THR A 206 22.68 -19.86 2.72
C THR A 206 21.80 -21.09 2.94
N LYS A 207 20.55 -21.08 2.47
CA LYS A 207 19.58 -22.17 2.63
C LYS A 207 18.95 -22.53 1.30
N LEU A 208 18.70 -23.80 1.13
CA LEU A 208 18.00 -24.38 -0.02
C LEU A 208 16.82 -25.20 0.47
N VAL A 209 15.63 -24.96 -0.03
CA VAL A 209 14.48 -25.84 0.14
C VAL A 209 14.32 -26.73 -1.09
N THR A 210 14.03 -27.99 -0.89
CA THR A 210 13.77 -28.96 -1.97
C THR A 210 12.50 -29.73 -1.71
N VAL A 211 11.77 -30.01 -2.77
CA VAL A 211 10.49 -30.72 -2.71
C VAL A 211 10.57 -31.99 -3.55
N SER A 212 10.17 -33.10 -2.95
CA SER A 212 9.99 -34.40 -3.63
C SER A 212 8.50 -34.74 -3.65
N ASN A 213 7.91 -34.70 -4.84
CA ASN A 213 6.47 -34.93 -4.98
C ASN A 213 6.07 -36.39 -4.69
N TYR A 214 6.81 -37.33 -5.19
CA TYR A 214 6.46 -38.77 -5.05
C TYR A 214 6.57 -39.26 -3.60
N ASN A 215 7.61 -38.82 -2.88
CA ASN A 215 7.81 -39.18 -1.46
C ASN A 215 7.08 -38.26 -0.49
N SER A 216 6.40 -37.24 -0.99
CA SER A 216 5.73 -36.26 -0.15
C SER A 216 6.68 -35.68 0.93
N LYS A 217 7.89 -35.31 0.53
CA LYS A 217 8.93 -34.85 1.43
C LYS A 217 9.46 -33.46 1.05
N ILE A 218 9.65 -32.64 2.04
CA ILE A 218 10.25 -31.33 1.90
C ILE A 218 11.49 -31.29 2.78
N CYS A 219 12.62 -30.88 2.22
CA CYS A 219 13.90 -30.77 2.90
C CYS A 219 14.43 -29.35 2.91
N LEU A 220 14.93 -28.92 4.05
CA LEU A 220 15.71 -27.69 4.21
C LEU A 220 17.18 -28.06 4.35
N HIS A 221 18.03 -27.46 3.53
CA HIS A 221 19.48 -27.68 3.49
C HIS A 221 20.22 -26.38 3.78
N THR A 222 21.36 -26.47 4.43
CA THR A 222 22.33 -25.36 4.50
C THR A 222 23.23 -25.39 3.26
N ILE A 223 23.62 -24.24 2.75
CA ILE A 223 24.56 -24.09 1.63
C ILE A 223 25.90 -23.60 2.19
N SER A 224 26.99 -24.26 1.84
CA SER A 224 28.37 -23.82 2.17
C SER A 224 29.25 -24.00 0.92
N GLY A 225 29.50 -22.91 0.21
CA GLY A 225 30.16 -22.94 -1.10
C GLY A 225 29.35 -23.77 -2.10
N THR A 226 29.94 -24.90 -2.55
CA THR A 226 29.29 -25.85 -3.45
C THR A 226 28.72 -27.08 -2.73
N SER A 227 28.79 -27.12 -1.41
CA SER A 227 28.31 -28.25 -0.59
C SER A 227 26.93 -27.95 -0.02
N LEU A 228 26.10 -29.00 0.05
CA LEU A 228 24.78 -28.95 0.67
C LEU A 228 24.78 -29.77 1.97
N GLY A 229 24.26 -29.21 3.05
CA GLY A 229 24.04 -29.88 4.33
C GLY A 229 22.98 -30.99 4.22
N SER A 230 22.90 -31.87 5.22
CA SER A 230 21.89 -32.93 5.27
C SER A 230 20.45 -32.37 5.28
N CYS A 231 19.51 -33.18 4.80
CA CYS A 231 18.08 -32.83 4.81
C CYS A 231 17.57 -32.66 6.25
N LYS A 232 17.15 -31.45 6.59
CA LYS A 232 16.27 -31.20 7.73
C LYS A 232 14.83 -31.22 7.23
N THR A 233 14.00 -32.13 7.71
CA THR A 233 12.61 -32.29 7.29
C THR A 233 11.79 -31.05 7.65
N VAL A 234 11.03 -30.52 6.68
CA VAL A 234 10.05 -29.45 6.86
C VAL A 234 8.66 -30.09 7.04
N GLY A 235 7.88 -29.59 8.00
CA GLY A 235 6.60 -30.18 8.38
C GLY A 235 6.77 -31.49 9.13
N SER A 236 5.77 -32.36 9.02
CA SER A 236 5.78 -33.68 9.69
C SER A 236 6.63 -34.73 9.00
N GLY A 237 6.99 -34.50 7.72
CA GLY A 237 7.62 -35.48 6.86
C GLY A 237 6.72 -36.67 6.47
N LYS A 238 5.41 -36.56 6.70
CA LYS A 238 4.42 -37.59 6.44
C LYS A 238 3.55 -37.26 5.25
N TRP A 239 3.16 -38.29 4.52
CA TRP A 239 2.08 -38.23 3.55
C TRP A 239 0.74 -38.16 4.30
N GLY A 240 -0.08 -37.12 4.08
CA GLY A 240 -1.32 -36.98 4.80
C GLY A 240 -2.10 -35.69 4.53
N LEU A 241 -3.19 -35.52 5.29
CA LEU A 241 -4.13 -34.42 5.19
C LEU A 241 -4.01 -33.42 6.35
N SER A 242 -3.36 -33.84 7.44
CA SER A 242 -3.21 -33.03 8.64
C SER A 242 -2.37 -31.78 8.37
N ASN A 243 -2.40 -30.83 9.28
CA ASN A 243 -1.54 -29.63 9.21
C ASN A 243 -0.08 -30.07 9.32
N GLY A 244 0.74 -29.59 8.38
CA GLY A 244 2.15 -29.97 8.28
C GLY A 244 2.43 -31.28 7.54
N ASP A 245 1.42 -32.13 7.28
CA ASP A 245 1.54 -33.23 6.31
C ASP A 245 1.46 -32.66 4.89
N VAL A 246 1.98 -33.37 3.90
CA VAL A 246 1.86 -33.00 2.49
C VAL A 246 1.51 -34.20 1.62
N ARG A 247 0.90 -33.90 0.47
CA ARG A 247 0.49 -34.95 -0.48
C ARG A 247 0.79 -34.51 -1.91
N TYR A 248 1.77 -35.14 -2.53
CA TYR A 248 2.31 -34.69 -3.82
C TYR A 248 2.61 -33.18 -3.84
N PRO A 249 3.43 -32.67 -2.92
CA PRO A 249 3.87 -31.29 -2.98
C PRO A 249 4.67 -31.08 -4.26
N VAL A 250 4.48 -29.93 -4.93
CA VAL A 250 5.14 -29.70 -6.23
C VAL A 250 6.23 -28.66 -6.11
N ASP A 251 6.00 -27.59 -5.39
CA ASP A 251 6.96 -26.50 -5.31
C ASP A 251 6.98 -25.85 -3.92
N ALA A 252 8.09 -25.14 -3.64
CA ALA A 252 8.28 -24.38 -2.41
C ALA A 252 9.06 -23.10 -2.68
N ALA A 253 8.75 -22.03 -1.90
CA ALA A 253 9.44 -20.75 -1.98
C ALA A 253 9.69 -20.14 -0.58
N PHE A 254 10.79 -19.39 -0.43
CA PHE A 254 11.09 -18.63 0.77
C PHE A 254 10.47 -17.22 0.75
N ASP A 255 10.08 -16.69 1.91
CA ASP A 255 9.92 -15.25 2.09
C ASP A 255 11.20 -14.60 2.65
N SER A 256 11.20 -13.26 2.79
CA SER A 256 12.35 -12.51 3.32
C SER A 256 12.73 -12.83 4.77
N ASN A 257 11.90 -13.56 5.49
CA ASN A 257 12.13 -14.03 6.86
C ASN A 257 12.47 -15.52 6.93
N ASP A 258 12.82 -16.13 5.80
CA ASP A 258 13.07 -17.55 5.63
C ASP A 258 11.87 -18.47 5.98
N ASN A 259 10.64 -17.94 6.04
CA ASN A 259 9.49 -18.83 6.09
C ASN A 259 9.33 -19.53 4.75
N ILE A 260 8.83 -20.75 4.80
CA ILE A 260 8.72 -21.63 3.62
C ILE A 260 7.25 -21.78 3.26
N PHE A 261 6.90 -21.48 2.02
CA PHE A 261 5.59 -21.77 1.44
C PHE A 261 5.68 -23.01 0.56
N VAL A 262 4.61 -23.80 0.53
CA VAL A 262 4.59 -25.07 -0.20
C VAL A 262 3.25 -25.27 -0.90
N ASN A 263 3.28 -25.48 -2.22
CA ASN A 263 2.14 -25.96 -2.98
C ASN A 263 1.92 -27.45 -2.73
N ASP A 264 0.94 -27.77 -1.89
CA ASP A 264 0.52 -29.13 -1.51
C ASP A 264 -0.59 -29.59 -2.46
N SER A 265 -0.20 -29.98 -3.69
CA SER A 265 -1.05 -30.03 -4.87
C SER A 265 -2.20 -31.02 -4.76
N SER A 266 -1.96 -32.26 -4.33
CA SER A 266 -3.05 -33.22 -4.17
C SER A 266 -3.97 -32.95 -2.98
N ASN A 267 -3.60 -32.01 -2.11
CA ASN A 267 -4.46 -31.52 -1.05
C ASN A 267 -5.16 -30.21 -1.42
N SER A 268 -4.95 -29.69 -2.65
CA SER A 268 -5.52 -28.43 -3.13
C SER A 268 -5.34 -27.27 -2.15
N ARG A 269 -4.12 -27.12 -1.63
CA ARG A 269 -3.81 -26.10 -0.61
C ARG A 269 -2.39 -25.57 -0.73
N LEU A 270 -2.20 -24.37 -0.20
CA LEU A 270 -0.91 -23.73 0.06
C LEU A 270 -0.66 -23.77 1.56
N GLN A 271 0.51 -24.22 2.00
CA GLN A 271 0.90 -24.25 3.40
C GLN A 271 2.09 -23.32 3.67
N LYS A 272 2.13 -22.70 4.85
CA LYS A 272 3.24 -21.92 5.37
C LYS A 272 3.89 -22.62 6.55
N PHE A 273 5.23 -22.67 6.52
CA PHE A 273 6.09 -23.14 7.60
C PHE A 273 7.03 -22.00 8.02
N ASN A 274 7.44 -21.97 9.28
CA ASN A 274 8.44 -21.00 9.71
C ASN A 274 9.86 -21.40 9.25
N SER A 275 10.84 -20.54 9.47
CA SER A 275 12.26 -20.75 9.10
C SER A 275 12.91 -21.98 9.72
N SER A 276 12.28 -22.58 10.72
CA SER A 276 12.69 -23.86 11.33
C SER A 276 11.98 -25.08 10.74
N GLY A 277 11.04 -24.88 9.80
CA GLY A 277 10.26 -25.92 9.16
C GLY A 277 9.02 -26.37 9.94
N VAL A 278 8.58 -25.60 10.94
CA VAL A 278 7.37 -25.90 11.72
C VAL A 278 6.15 -25.28 11.02
N TYR A 279 5.05 -26.02 10.93
CA TYR A 279 3.80 -25.55 10.35
C TYR A 279 3.26 -24.30 11.06
N VAL A 280 2.79 -23.32 10.27
CA VAL A 280 2.22 -22.06 10.76
C VAL A 280 0.74 -21.95 10.38
N THR A 281 0.43 -21.97 9.09
CA THR A 281 -0.92 -21.77 8.56
C THR A 281 -1.07 -22.38 7.16
N LYS A 282 -2.29 -22.37 6.63
CA LYS A 282 -2.60 -22.82 5.28
C LYS A 282 -3.77 -22.07 4.67
N TYR A 283 -3.88 -22.09 3.35
CA TYR A 283 -5.07 -21.72 2.59
C TYR A 283 -5.53 -22.87 1.68
N GLY A 284 -6.84 -23.14 1.67
CA GLY A 284 -7.41 -24.23 0.91
C GLY A 284 -7.45 -25.56 1.67
N SER A 285 -8.19 -26.51 1.14
CA SER A 285 -8.29 -27.88 1.64
C SER A 285 -8.84 -28.82 0.57
N LEU A 286 -8.74 -30.12 0.81
CA LEU A 286 -9.44 -31.15 0.04
C LEU A 286 -10.92 -30.80 -0.17
N ASN A 287 -11.48 -31.19 -1.28
CA ASN A 287 -12.84 -30.89 -1.75
C ASN A 287 -13.02 -29.47 -2.32
N TYR A 288 -11.93 -28.87 -2.81
CA TYR A 288 -11.97 -27.59 -3.54
C TYR A 288 -12.61 -26.45 -2.75
N SER A 289 -12.46 -26.44 -1.43
CA SER A 289 -12.94 -25.34 -0.56
C SER A 289 -12.09 -24.07 -0.66
N GLY A 290 -11.19 -23.99 -1.63
CA GLY A 290 -10.34 -22.85 -1.97
C GLY A 290 -10.27 -22.67 -3.50
N PRO A 291 -9.40 -21.78 -3.98
CA PRO A 291 -9.28 -21.50 -5.40
C PRO A 291 -8.60 -22.61 -6.19
N PHE A 292 -7.88 -23.52 -5.51
CA PHE A 292 -6.96 -24.46 -6.12
C PHE A 292 -7.64 -25.70 -6.71
N ARG A 293 -7.14 -26.09 -7.89
CA ARG A 293 -7.37 -27.42 -8.46
C ARG A 293 -6.10 -28.26 -8.48
N TRP A 294 -5.00 -27.66 -8.95
CA TRP A 294 -3.70 -28.30 -9.01
C TRP A 294 -2.60 -27.22 -8.97
N PRO A 295 -2.35 -26.62 -7.78
CA PRO A 295 -1.30 -25.63 -7.63
C PRO A 295 0.06 -26.25 -7.98
N TRP A 296 0.84 -25.56 -8.85
CA TRP A 296 2.07 -26.07 -9.41
C TRP A 296 3.25 -25.20 -9.02
N GLY A 297 3.57 -24.13 -9.78
CA GLY A 297 4.68 -23.23 -9.49
C GLY A 297 4.38 -22.25 -8.38
N LEU A 298 5.41 -21.78 -7.68
CA LEU A 298 5.31 -20.92 -6.52
C LEU A 298 6.40 -19.85 -6.51
N GLY A 299 6.04 -18.58 -6.33
CA GLY A 299 6.97 -17.48 -6.19
C GLY A 299 6.59 -16.56 -5.02
N VAL A 300 7.57 -15.85 -4.47
CA VAL A 300 7.35 -14.84 -3.42
C VAL A 300 7.98 -13.54 -3.86
N SER A 301 7.22 -12.44 -3.74
CA SER A 301 7.71 -11.10 -4.07
C SER A 301 8.58 -10.49 -2.95
N PRO A 302 9.36 -9.45 -3.26
CA PRO A 302 10.15 -8.74 -2.25
C PRO A 302 9.33 -8.16 -1.09
N ASP A 303 8.06 -7.81 -1.32
CA ASP A 303 7.10 -7.37 -0.30
C ASP A 303 6.36 -8.52 0.40
N ASN A 304 6.84 -9.76 0.22
CA ASN A 304 6.35 -10.99 0.86
C ASN A 304 4.92 -11.40 0.47
N LYS A 305 4.42 -11.01 -0.68
CA LYS A 305 3.23 -11.63 -1.26
C LYS A 305 3.59 -12.96 -1.91
N VAL A 306 2.68 -13.91 -1.85
CA VAL A 306 2.91 -15.28 -2.32
C VAL A 306 2.07 -15.54 -3.56
N TYR A 307 2.70 -16.00 -4.62
CA TYR A 307 2.06 -16.25 -5.91
C TYR A 307 2.07 -17.75 -6.19
N SER A 308 0.90 -18.31 -6.47
CA SER A 308 0.74 -19.72 -6.81
C SER A 308 0.11 -19.87 -8.19
N ALA A 309 0.83 -20.52 -9.10
CA ALA A 309 0.34 -20.86 -10.42
C ALA A 309 -0.46 -22.18 -10.34
N ASP A 310 -1.72 -22.16 -10.76
CA ASP A 310 -2.59 -23.34 -10.79
C ASP A 310 -2.76 -23.84 -12.22
N LEU A 311 -2.01 -24.88 -12.55
CA LEU A 311 -1.92 -25.45 -13.90
C LEU A 311 -3.29 -25.88 -14.45
N ASN A 312 -4.11 -26.56 -13.65
CA ASN A 312 -5.39 -27.10 -14.09
C ASN A 312 -6.52 -26.06 -14.02
N ASN A 313 -6.36 -25.05 -13.20
CA ASN A 313 -7.34 -23.97 -13.12
C ASN A 313 -7.09 -22.86 -14.16
N ASN A 314 -5.91 -22.87 -14.77
CA ASN A 314 -5.47 -21.81 -15.67
C ASN A 314 -5.53 -20.42 -15.01
N ASP A 315 -5.03 -20.32 -13.79
CA ASP A 315 -5.02 -19.11 -13.00
C ASP A 315 -3.72 -18.97 -12.21
N ILE A 316 -3.40 -17.72 -11.83
CA ILE A 316 -2.39 -17.40 -10.84
C ILE A 316 -3.09 -16.67 -9.69
N TYR A 317 -2.79 -17.08 -8.47
CA TYR A 317 -3.33 -16.49 -7.26
C TYR A 317 -2.24 -15.79 -6.48
N GLU A 318 -2.48 -14.53 -6.12
CA GLU A 318 -1.67 -13.76 -5.18
C GLU A 318 -2.29 -13.87 -3.78
N PHE A 319 -1.52 -14.27 -2.81
CA PHE A 319 -1.91 -14.34 -1.40
C PHE A 319 -1.14 -13.30 -0.58
N ASN A 320 -1.77 -12.80 0.48
CA ASN A 320 -1.03 -12.12 1.52
C ASN A 320 -0.16 -13.14 2.30
N ASN A 321 0.92 -12.67 2.94
CA ASN A 321 1.89 -13.53 3.63
C ASN A 321 1.28 -14.43 4.73
N ASN A 322 0.16 -14.01 5.32
CA ASN A 322 -0.55 -14.78 6.36
C ASN A 322 -1.58 -15.77 5.80
N LEU A 323 -1.70 -15.87 4.49
CA LEU A 323 -2.63 -16.76 3.78
C LEU A 323 -4.10 -16.59 4.22
N THR A 324 -4.55 -15.35 4.46
CA THR A 324 -5.93 -15.05 4.89
C THR A 324 -6.83 -14.58 3.74
N SER A 325 -6.22 -14.11 2.64
CA SER A 325 -6.92 -13.60 1.45
C SER A 325 -6.10 -13.84 0.20
N TYR A 326 -6.79 -13.88 -0.95
CA TYR A 326 -6.14 -13.97 -2.26
C TYR A 326 -6.84 -13.10 -3.30
N THR A 327 -6.11 -12.78 -4.37
CA THR A 327 -6.61 -12.18 -5.62
C THR A 327 -6.19 -13.02 -6.82
N ARG A 328 -6.92 -12.90 -7.96
CA ARG A 328 -6.53 -13.57 -9.22
C ARG A 328 -5.74 -12.59 -10.08
N ILE A 329 -4.59 -13.01 -10.53
CA ILE A 329 -3.73 -12.22 -11.43
C ILE A 329 -4.30 -12.22 -12.85
N GLY A 330 -4.25 -11.04 -13.47
CA GLY A 330 -4.80 -10.80 -14.81
C GLY A 330 -6.31 -10.59 -14.85
N ALA A 331 -7.03 -10.86 -13.77
CA ALA A 331 -8.43 -10.51 -13.67
C ALA A 331 -8.58 -9.00 -13.51
N PRO A 332 -9.48 -8.34 -14.24
CA PRO A 332 -9.76 -6.93 -13.97
C PRO A 332 -10.26 -6.78 -12.53
N LYS A 333 -9.78 -5.73 -11.85
CA LYS A 333 -10.26 -5.44 -10.50
C LYS A 333 -11.72 -5.02 -10.55
N SER A 334 -12.53 -5.58 -9.67
CA SER A 334 -13.89 -5.10 -9.49
C SER A 334 -13.89 -3.71 -8.84
N ARG A 335 -14.93 -2.92 -9.09
CA ARG A 335 -15.15 -1.63 -8.41
C ARG A 335 -15.11 -1.79 -6.89
N MET A 336 -15.64 -2.89 -6.37
CA MET A 336 -15.56 -3.25 -4.94
C MET A 336 -14.11 -3.42 -4.48
N SER A 337 -13.27 -4.13 -5.24
CA SER A 337 -11.85 -4.30 -4.89
C SER A 337 -11.11 -2.96 -4.91
N ILE A 338 -11.37 -2.13 -5.92
CA ILE A 338 -10.80 -0.78 -6.06
C ILE A 338 -11.21 0.09 -4.85
N ALA A 339 -12.48 0.06 -4.46
CA ALA A 339 -12.98 0.83 -3.33
C ALA A 339 -12.35 0.38 -1.99
N LYS A 340 -12.26 -0.93 -1.76
CA LYS A 340 -11.62 -1.49 -0.55
C LYS A 340 -10.15 -1.11 -0.45
N GLU A 341 -9.40 -1.21 -1.53
CA GLU A 341 -7.97 -0.82 -1.57
C GLU A 341 -7.80 0.68 -1.28
N ALA A 342 -8.63 1.53 -1.87
CA ALA A 342 -8.58 2.96 -1.61
C ALA A 342 -8.91 3.28 -0.14
N ILE A 343 -9.96 2.66 0.43
CA ILE A 343 -10.30 2.83 1.84
C ILE A 343 -9.15 2.38 2.74
N LYS A 344 -8.53 1.22 2.47
CA LYS A 344 -7.38 0.75 3.25
C LYS A 344 -6.20 1.72 3.25
N LYS A 345 -5.86 2.28 2.10
CA LYS A 345 -4.79 3.29 1.99
C LYS A 345 -5.13 4.56 2.78
N ILE A 346 -6.37 5.00 2.73
CA ILE A 346 -6.87 6.16 3.48
C ILE A 346 -6.74 5.96 5.00
N VAL A 347 -7.21 4.81 5.50
CA VAL A 347 -7.23 4.56 6.96
C VAL A 347 -5.85 4.19 7.52
N GLN A 348 -4.87 3.98 6.66
CA GLN A 348 -3.46 3.81 7.04
C GLN A 348 -2.67 5.12 6.94
N ASP A 349 -3.21 6.16 6.30
CA ASP A 349 -2.53 7.43 6.14
C ASP A 349 -2.61 8.24 7.45
N PRO A 350 -1.48 8.45 8.16
CA PRO A 350 -1.50 9.16 9.45
C PRO A 350 -1.95 10.61 9.34
N GLU A 351 -1.76 11.26 8.18
CA GLU A 351 -2.16 12.65 7.95
C GLU A 351 -3.68 12.77 7.90
N LEU A 352 -4.35 11.75 7.37
CA LEU A 352 -5.80 11.72 7.27
C LEU A 352 -6.47 11.24 8.55
N THR A 353 -5.82 10.33 9.29
CA THR A 353 -6.44 9.69 10.45
C THR A 353 -6.19 10.41 11.77
N SER A 354 -5.14 11.25 11.88
CA SER A 354 -4.79 11.92 13.13
C SER A 354 -5.81 12.99 13.58
N GLY A 355 -6.64 13.50 12.68
CA GLY A 355 -7.61 14.58 12.95
C GLY A 355 -9.08 14.14 12.95
N ALA A 356 -9.37 12.84 12.81
CA ALA A 356 -10.72 12.35 12.65
C ALA A 356 -10.97 10.99 13.31
N ASN A 357 -12.22 10.76 13.72
CA ASN A 357 -12.77 9.46 14.06
C ASN A 357 -13.40 8.84 12.81
N PHE A 358 -13.14 7.57 12.57
CA PHE A 358 -13.65 6.87 11.40
C PHE A 358 -14.66 5.80 11.75
N GLY A 359 -15.66 5.62 10.89
CA GLY A 359 -16.57 4.50 10.91
C GLY A 359 -16.82 3.97 9.49
N LEU A 360 -17.38 2.76 9.40
CA LEU A 360 -17.66 2.08 8.13
C LEU A 360 -19.07 1.51 8.16
N MET A 361 -19.83 1.80 7.11
CA MET A 361 -21.14 1.26 6.84
C MET A 361 -21.16 0.66 5.43
N GLU A 362 -21.66 -0.55 5.29
CA GLU A 362 -22.00 -1.13 4.00
C GLU A 362 -23.47 -0.94 3.70
N TRP A 363 -23.81 -0.73 2.41
CA TRP A 363 -25.19 -0.52 2.01
C TRP A 363 -25.47 -1.04 0.60
N GLY A 364 -26.57 -1.69 0.46
CA GLY A 364 -27.16 -2.26 -0.74
C GLY A 364 -28.46 -2.87 -0.32
N TYR A 365 -29.13 -3.61 -1.16
CA TYR A 365 -30.33 -4.33 -0.75
C TYR A 365 -30.48 -5.65 -1.49
N TYR A 366 -30.59 -6.70 -0.74
CA TYR A 366 -31.36 -7.89 -1.10
C TYR A 366 -31.75 -8.60 0.19
N TRP A 367 -33.01 -9.06 0.29
CA TRP A 367 -33.59 -9.90 1.35
C TRP A 367 -32.75 -10.06 2.62
N GLY A 368 -32.79 -9.06 3.48
CA GLY A 368 -32.54 -9.24 4.91
C GLY A 368 -31.27 -8.72 5.53
N ASN A 369 -30.12 -8.49 4.89
CA ASN A 369 -28.88 -8.22 5.65
C ASN A 369 -27.76 -7.39 4.96
N TYR A 370 -28.04 -6.60 3.94
CA TYR A 370 -27.00 -5.84 3.22
C TYR A 370 -26.89 -4.36 3.61
N LEU A 371 -27.47 -3.99 4.73
CA LEU A 371 -27.40 -2.66 5.32
C LEU A 371 -26.85 -2.82 6.73
N LYS A 372 -25.59 -2.48 6.94
CA LYS A 372 -24.92 -2.77 8.20
C LYS A 372 -23.90 -1.70 8.58
N LEU A 373 -23.99 -1.21 9.81
CA LEU A 373 -22.89 -0.50 10.45
C LEU A 373 -21.84 -1.53 10.85
N ARG A 374 -20.71 -1.55 10.16
CA ARG A 374 -19.64 -2.51 10.40
C ARG A 374 -18.69 -2.02 11.50
N VAL A 375 -18.32 -0.76 11.41
CA VAL A 375 -17.42 -0.12 12.38
C VAL A 375 -18.09 1.18 12.84
N PRO A 376 -18.47 1.30 14.12
CA PRO A 376 -18.92 2.58 14.68
C PRO A 376 -17.84 3.65 14.60
N VAL A 377 -18.23 4.90 14.42
CA VAL A 377 -17.30 6.04 14.39
C VAL A 377 -16.63 6.20 15.76
N ASN A 378 -15.33 6.03 15.82
CA ASN A 378 -14.52 6.22 17.04
C ASN A 378 -13.03 6.43 16.69
N SER A 379 -12.22 6.74 17.68
CA SER A 379 -10.79 7.03 17.53
C SER A 379 -9.95 5.84 17.03
N ASN A 380 -10.40 4.60 17.27
CA ASN A 380 -9.75 3.38 16.76
C ASN A 380 -10.40 2.87 15.48
N GLY A 381 -11.37 3.59 14.94
CA GLY A 381 -12.17 3.16 13.79
C GLY A 381 -11.34 2.92 12.53
N ALA A 382 -10.33 3.75 12.28
CA ALA A 382 -9.43 3.59 11.14
C ALA A 382 -8.71 2.23 11.14
N ALA A 383 -8.12 1.84 12.26
CA ALA A 383 -7.45 0.53 12.40
C ALA A 383 -8.44 -0.64 12.26
N THR A 384 -9.65 -0.51 12.80
CA THR A 384 -10.69 -1.53 12.68
C THR A 384 -11.19 -1.66 11.25
N ILE A 385 -11.39 -0.55 10.52
CA ILE A 385 -11.79 -0.55 9.11
C ILE A 385 -10.77 -1.28 8.25
N TYR A 386 -9.48 -1.09 8.49
CA TYR A 386 -8.42 -1.76 7.72
C TYR A 386 -8.60 -3.29 7.67
N THR A 387 -9.01 -3.90 8.78
CA THR A 387 -9.21 -5.34 8.88
C THR A 387 -10.62 -5.80 8.46
N ASP A 388 -11.64 -4.98 8.68
CA ASP A 388 -13.05 -5.38 8.48
C ASP A 388 -13.56 -5.15 7.04
N VAL A 389 -13.00 -4.18 6.32
CA VAL A 389 -13.47 -3.79 4.97
C VAL A 389 -13.44 -4.96 3.97
N ASP A 390 -12.52 -5.91 4.12
CA ASP A 390 -12.42 -7.10 3.26
C ASP A 390 -13.64 -8.00 3.38
N GLY A 391 -14.32 -7.99 4.51
CA GLY A 391 -15.54 -8.76 4.75
C GLY A 391 -16.78 -8.27 3.99
N ILE A 392 -16.73 -7.10 3.34
CA ILE A 392 -17.82 -6.59 2.51
C ILE A 392 -17.91 -7.38 1.20
N ARG A 393 -19.09 -7.83 0.85
CA ARG A 393 -19.35 -8.58 -0.38
C ARG A 393 -20.36 -7.87 -1.23
N GLY A 394 -20.14 -7.84 -2.56
CA GLY A 394 -21.08 -7.25 -3.51
C GLY A 394 -22.30 -8.15 -3.76
N GLY A 395 -23.45 -7.51 -3.88
CA GLY A 395 -24.71 -8.19 -4.21
C GLY A 395 -25.94 -7.29 -3.98
N GLY A 396 -27.02 -7.56 -4.68
CA GLY A 396 -28.28 -6.81 -4.51
C GLY A 396 -28.37 -5.50 -5.29
N GLY A 397 -29.30 -4.64 -4.88
CA GLY A 397 -29.61 -3.37 -5.54
C GLY A 397 -29.06 -2.15 -4.78
N THR A 398 -29.23 -0.97 -5.37
CA THR A 398 -28.69 0.31 -4.89
C THR A 398 -29.80 1.14 -4.24
N TYR A 399 -30.09 0.94 -2.95
CA TYR A 399 -31.21 1.56 -2.22
C TYR A 399 -30.75 2.72 -1.34
N LEU A 400 -30.49 3.87 -1.95
CA LEU A 400 -29.94 5.05 -1.27
C LEU A 400 -30.82 5.57 -0.13
N LEU A 401 -32.15 5.61 -0.32
CA LEU A 401 -33.07 6.09 0.71
C LEU A 401 -32.94 5.32 2.02
N GLN A 402 -32.89 3.99 1.93
CA GLN A 402 -32.72 3.12 3.09
C GLN A 402 -31.35 3.35 3.76
N ALA A 403 -30.28 3.48 2.96
CA ALA A 403 -28.95 3.77 3.45
C ALA A 403 -28.89 5.09 4.22
N MET A 404 -29.48 6.15 3.67
CA MET A 404 -29.51 7.48 4.32
C MET A 404 -30.37 7.48 5.59
N ASN A 405 -31.51 6.78 5.60
CA ASN A 405 -32.29 6.62 6.82
C ASN A 405 -31.53 5.85 7.92
N TYR A 406 -30.78 4.83 7.53
CA TYR A 406 -29.98 4.03 8.46
C TYR A 406 -28.84 4.86 9.06
N ALA A 407 -28.10 5.59 8.22
CA ALA A 407 -27.07 6.52 8.65
C ALA A 407 -27.65 7.61 9.58
N ARG A 408 -28.80 8.20 9.21
CA ARG A 408 -29.48 9.19 10.06
C ARG A 408 -29.85 8.64 11.43
N ASN A 409 -30.38 7.40 11.50
CA ASN A 409 -30.70 6.75 12.77
C ASN A 409 -29.43 6.53 13.61
N TYR A 410 -28.31 6.18 12.99
CA TYR A 410 -27.03 6.09 13.67
C TYR A 410 -26.58 7.43 14.24
N TRP A 411 -26.58 8.47 13.42
CA TRP A 411 -26.20 9.81 13.86
C TRP A 411 -27.11 10.35 14.99
N LYS A 412 -28.37 9.93 15.02
CA LYS A 412 -29.33 10.25 16.11
C LYS A 412 -29.18 9.37 17.37
N GLY A 413 -28.33 8.33 17.34
CA GLY A 413 -28.22 7.35 18.42
C GLY A 413 -29.42 6.42 18.56
N ASN A 414 -30.23 6.30 17.50
CA ASN A 414 -31.43 5.50 17.45
C ASN A 414 -31.27 4.20 16.65
N LEU A 415 -30.06 3.93 16.16
CA LEU A 415 -29.78 2.72 15.40
C LEU A 415 -29.80 1.50 16.33
N ASN A 416 -30.63 0.51 15.97
CA ASN A 416 -30.61 -0.82 16.55
C ASN A 416 -30.32 -1.84 15.44
N GLN A 417 -29.25 -2.59 15.59
CA GLN A 417 -28.84 -3.61 14.63
C GLN A 417 -28.64 -4.93 15.36
N GLY A 418 -29.48 -5.93 15.05
CA GLY A 418 -29.39 -7.25 15.69
C GLY A 418 -29.53 -7.22 17.23
N GLY A 419 -30.35 -6.30 17.76
CA GLY A 419 -30.54 -6.13 19.21
C GLY A 419 -29.50 -5.20 19.88
N THR A 420 -28.43 -4.82 19.18
CA THR A 420 -27.43 -3.88 19.70
C THR A 420 -27.81 -2.45 19.33
N LYS A 421 -27.95 -1.59 20.34
CA LYS A 421 -28.18 -0.16 20.17
C LYS A 421 -26.85 0.57 20.07
N PHE A 422 -26.69 1.39 19.01
CA PHE A 422 -25.49 2.19 18.80
C PHE A 422 -25.74 3.64 19.25
N PRO A 423 -24.89 4.19 20.15
CA PRO A 423 -24.98 5.59 20.54
C PRO A 423 -24.60 6.51 19.38
N SER A 424 -25.07 7.75 19.43
CA SER A 424 -24.62 8.79 18.51
C SER A 424 -23.14 9.08 18.74
N PRO A 425 -22.33 9.22 17.68
CA PRO A 425 -20.95 9.67 17.81
C PRO A 425 -20.86 11.20 17.98
N ILE A 426 -21.96 11.93 17.85
CA ILE A 426 -22.02 13.39 18.05
C ILE A 426 -21.99 13.66 19.54
N ILE A 427 -21.01 14.45 19.98
CA ILE A 427 -20.86 14.86 21.38
C ILE A 427 -21.90 15.93 21.71
N PRO A 428 -22.81 15.71 22.67
CA PRO A 428 -23.78 16.73 23.06
C PRO A 428 -23.12 18.04 23.48
N GLY A 429 -23.57 19.16 22.92
CA GLY A 429 -23.03 20.49 23.24
C GLY A 429 -21.73 20.85 22.49
N ALA A 430 -21.09 19.97 21.76
CA ALA A 430 -19.92 20.26 20.94
C ALA A 430 -20.34 20.89 19.59
N THR A 431 -20.69 22.17 19.58
CA THR A 431 -21.17 22.87 18.38
C THR A 431 -20.14 22.99 17.26
N CYS A 432 -18.86 22.85 17.57
CA CYS A 432 -17.75 22.87 16.61
C CYS A 432 -17.36 21.47 16.08
N GLN A 433 -18.00 20.39 16.56
CA GLN A 433 -17.73 19.04 16.05
C GLN A 433 -18.24 18.93 14.61
N LEU A 434 -17.32 18.56 13.71
CA LEU A 434 -17.64 18.33 12.31
C LEU A 434 -18.01 16.87 12.09
N ASN A 435 -19.11 16.62 11.38
CA ASN A 435 -19.64 15.30 11.14
C ASN A 435 -19.91 15.12 9.65
N PHE A 436 -19.43 13.99 9.08
CA PHE A 436 -19.50 13.74 7.65
C PHE A 436 -19.89 12.30 7.32
N ASN A 437 -20.71 12.15 6.28
CA ASN A 437 -20.81 10.94 5.49
C ASN A 437 -19.94 11.08 4.25
N ILE A 438 -19.20 10.02 3.87
CA ILE A 438 -18.55 9.89 2.57
C ILE A 438 -19.19 8.70 1.88
N LEU A 439 -20.11 8.97 0.97
CA LEU A 439 -20.80 7.94 0.21
C LEU A 439 -20.00 7.57 -1.02
N ILE A 440 -19.69 6.28 -1.17
CA ILE A 440 -19.02 5.70 -2.34
C ILE A 440 -20.01 4.77 -3.03
N SER A 441 -20.30 5.01 -4.32
CA SER A 441 -21.20 4.20 -5.12
C SER A 441 -20.85 4.25 -6.60
N ASP A 442 -21.24 3.21 -7.35
CA ASP A 442 -20.99 3.05 -8.79
C ASP A 442 -22.26 3.07 -9.64
N GLY A 443 -23.43 3.27 -9.05
CA GLY A 443 -24.69 3.09 -9.71
C GLY A 443 -25.68 4.22 -9.56
N GLN A 444 -26.78 4.07 -10.29
CA GLN A 444 -27.99 4.85 -10.06
C GLN A 444 -28.79 4.23 -8.92
N TRP A 445 -29.50 5.06 -8.20
CA TRP A 445 -30.37 4.64 -7.10
C TRP A 445 -31.82 5.04 -7.33
N ASN A 446 -32.71 4.28 -6.73
CA ASN A 446 -34.14 4.58 -6.69
C ASN A 446 -34.47 5.61 -5.59
N ASN A 447 -35.66 6.26 -5.71
CA ASN A 447 -36.18 7.20 -4.69
C ASN A 447 -35.25 8.38 -4.39
N HIS A 448 -34.60 8.94 -5.44
CA HIS A 448 -33.66 10.04 -5.32
C HIS A 448 -34.17 11.21 -4.48
N ASN A 449 -35.35 11.77 -4.83
CA ASN A 449 -35.92 12.94 -4.16
C ASN A 449 -36.17 12.71 -2.66
N SER A 450 -36.65 11.51 -2.30
CA SER A 450 -36.87 11.15 -0.90
C SER A 450 -35.57 11.03 -0.13
N ALA A 451 -34.53 10.47 -0.76
CA ALA A 451 -33.20 10.39 -0.18
C ALA A 451 -32.61 11.79 0.07
N MET A 452 -32.77 12.73 -0.87
CA MET A 452 -32.34 14.13 -0.70
C MET A 452 -33.01 14.81 0.49
N GLY A 453 -34.27 14.45 0.79
CA GLY A 453 -34.98 14.92 2.00
C GLY A 453 -34.26 14.48 3.28
N VAL A 454 -33.82 13.21 3.34
CA VAL A 454 -33.10 12.67 4.50
C VAL A 454 -31.71 13.31 4.64
N VAL A 455 -31.03 13.53 3.52
CA VAL A 455 -29.70 14.16 3.51
C VAL A 455 -29.77 15.60 4.01
N ARG A 456 -30.78 16.37 3.57
CA ARG A 456 -31.03 17.74 4.08
C ARG A 456 -31.37 17.74 5.58
N ASP A 457 -32.18 16.77 6.06
CA ASP A 457 -32.46 16.64 7.49
C ASP A 457 -31.19 16.40 8.30
N MET A 458 -30.31 15.49 7.88
CA MET A 458 -29.03 15.25 8.54
C MET A 458 -28.16 16.51 8.58
N LYS A 459 -28.06 17.23 7.45
CA LYS A 459 -27.31 18.49 7.39
C LYS A 459 -27.90 19.54 8.34
N ASN A 460 -29.20 19.78 8.28
CA ASN A 460 -29.85 20.91 8.97
C ASN A 460 -30.07 20.64 10.46
N SER A 461 -30.42 19.38 10.83
CA SER A 461 -30.79 19.04 12.20
C SER A 461 -29.66 18.43 13.02
N LEU A 462 -28.65 17.84 12.37
CA LEU A 462 -27.55 17.11 13.03
C LEU A 462 -26.16 17.67 12.69
N ASN A 463 -26.10 18.67 11.83
CA ASN A 463 -24.85 19.19 11.27
C ASN A 463 -23.95 18.08 10.66
N VAL A 464 -24.57 17.11 10.00
CA VAL A 464 -23.89 16.02 9.29
C VAL A 464 -23.89 16.32 7.80
N LYS A 465 -22.72 16.65 7.23
CA LYS A 465 -22.57 16.89 5.79
C LYS A 465 -22.34 15.58 5.05
N THR A 466 -22.60 15.56 3.74
CA THR A 466 -22.44 14.37 2.91
C THR A 466 -21.61 14.67 1.67
N PHE A 467 -20.47 14.00 1.54
CA PHE A 467 -19.72 13.92 0.28
C PHE A 467 -20.24 12.78 -0.55
N ALA A 468 -20.39 13.00 -1.85
CA ALA A 468 -20.73 11.96 -2.81
C ALA A 468 -19.51 11.65 -3.67
N VAL A 469 -19.10 10.39 -3.70
CA VAL A 469 -18.00 9.88 -4.52
C VAL A 469 -18.57 8.87 -5.50
N GLY A 470 -18.59 9.24 -6.79
CA GLY A 470 -19.08 8.40 -7.89
C GLY A 470 -17.93 7.62 -8.52
N LEU A 471 -17.96 6.28 -8.45
CA LEU A 471 -16.98 5.40 -9.06
C LEU A 471 -17.50 4.87 -10.41
N ALA A 472 -16.78 5.14 -11.49
CA ALA A 472 -17.16 4.75 -12.85
C ALA A 472 -18.56 5.28 -13.32
N ILE A 473 -18.90 6.48 -12.88
CA ILE A 473 -20.17 7.10 -13.23
C ILE A 473 -20.08 7.79 -14.59
N ASN A 474 -20.95 7.39 -15.52
CA ASN A 474 -21.06 8.07 -16.80
C ASN A 474 -21.62 9.51 -16.65
N THR A 475 -21.32 10.36 -17.60
CA THR A 475 -21.67 11.80 -17.54
C THR A 475 -23.18 12.06 -17.39
N GLY A 476 -24.03 11.20 -17.96
CA GLY A 476 -25.50 11.34 -17.87
C GLY A 476 -26.06 11.14 -16.45
N ASN A 477 -25.33 10.44 -15.59
CA ASN A 477 -25.76 10.12 -14.24
C ASN A 477 -25.14 11.01 -13.14
N ARG A 478 -24.21 11.90 -13.52
CA ARG A 478 -23.49 12.77 -12.56
C ARG A 478 -24.42 13.73 -11.82
N SER A 479 -25.47 14.22 -12.45
CA SER A 479 -26.42 15.16 -11.85
C SER A 479 -27.03 14.66 -10.52
N ASN A 480 -27.25 13.35 -10.39
CA ASN A 480 -27.78 12.76 -9.15
C ASN A 480 -26.75 12.83 -8.01
N TYR A 481 -25.47 12.61 -8.32
CA TYR A 481 -24.38 12.70 -7.35
C TYR A 481 -24.11 14.16 -6.93
N ASP A 482 -24.14 15.10 -7.90
CA ASP A 482 -23.98 16.53 -7.61
C ASP A 482 -25.16 17.04 -6.76
N SER A 483 -26.37 16.57 -7.04
CA SER A 483 -27.54 16.86 -6.22
C SER A 483 -27.40 16.32 -4.80
N LEU A 484 -26.85 15.11 -4.63
CA LEU A 484 -26.57 14.53 -3.30
C LEU A 484 -25.56 15.35 -2.53
N ALA A 485 -24.45 15.73 -3.14
CA ALA A 485 -23.41 16.56 -2.54
C ALA A 485 -23.95 17.94 -2.12
N THR A 486 -24.64 18.63 -3.03
CA THR A 486 -25.21 19.96 -2.77
C THR A 486 -26.25 19.93 -1.64
N ASN A 487 -27.19 18.97 -1.66
CA ASN A 487 -28.17 18.80 -0.58
C ASN A 487 -27.49 18.39 0.73
N GLY A 488 -26.36 17.67 0.65
CA GLY A 488 -25.53 17.27 1.78
C GLY A 488 -24.67 18.39 2.34
N GLY A 489 -24.65 19.58 1.72
CA GLY A 489 -23.88 20.73 2.20
C GLY A 489 -22.40 20.69 1.85
N THR A 490 -22.03 19.94 0.81
CA THR A 490 -20.76 20.00 0.11
C THR A 490 -20.96 20.65 -1.26
N THR A 491 -19.88 20.95 -2.01
CA THR A 491 -20.02 21.74 -3.25
C THR A 491 -20.52 20.92 -4.42
N THR A 492 -19.72 19.95 -4.85
CA THR A 492 -19.98 19.05 -5.97
C THR A 492 -19.59 17.62 -5.59
N ALA A 493 -20.09 16.66 -6.31
CA ALA A 493 -19.62 15.28 -6.17
C ALA A 493 -18.21 15.12 -6.73
N LEU A 494 -17.50 14.15 -6.18
CA LEU A 494 -16.19 13.72 -6.64
C LEU A 494 -16.34 12.48 -7.53
N TYR A 495 -15.58 12.41 -8.61
CA TYR A 495 -15.70 11.32 -9.57
C TYR A 495 -14.38 10.60 -9.76
N ALA A 496 -14.45 9.28 -9.84
CA ALA A 496 -13.30 8.41 -10.03
C ALA A 496 -13.59 7.39 -11.13
N ASP A 497 -12.60 7.15 -11.99
CA ASP A 497 -12.61 6.18 -13.08
C ASP A 497 -11.48 5.15 -12.97
N SER A 498 -10.70 5.23 -11.91
CA SER A 498 -9.55 4.37 -11.64
C SER A 498 -9.30 4.26 -10.14
N SER A 499 -8.41 3.35 -9.73
CA SER A 499 -7.96 3.22 -8.34
C SER A 499 -7.25 4.49 -7.83
N GLY A 500 -6.44 5.12 -8.70
CA GLY A 500 -5.72 6.35 -8.35
C GLY A 500 -6.65 7.53 -8.14
N SER A 501 -7.57 7.77 -9.09
CA SER A 501 -8.54 8.87 -8.98
C SER A 501 -9.51 8.69 -7.80
N LEU A 502 -9.88 7.45 -7.45
CA LEU A 502 -10.68 7.19 -6.25
C LEU A 502 -9.92 7.53 -4.96
N LEU A 503 -8.66 7.15 -4.88
CA LEU A 503 -7.82 7.49 -3.74
C LEU A 503 -7.70 9.01 -3.57
N THR A 504 -7.46 9.74 -4.67
CA THR A 504 -7.42 11.22 -4.67
C THR A 504 -8.76 11.81 -4.22
N ALA A 505 -9.87 11.37 -4.79
CA ALA A 505 -11.20 11.85 -4.42
C ALA A 505 -11.53 11.64 -2.92
N LEU A 506 -11.14 10.48 -2.37
CA LEU A 506 -11.31 10.21 -0.95
C LEU A 506 -10.39 11.06 -0.07
N LYS A 507 -9.13 11.26 -0.47
CA LYS A 507 -8.22 12.17 0.22
C LYS A 507 -8.77 13.59 0.26
N ASP A 508 -9.24 14.10 -0.87
CA ASP A 508 -9.82 15.43 -0.98
C ASP A 508 -11.06 15.59 -0.09
N ALA A 509 -11.97 14.61 -0.08
CA ALA A 509 -13.15 14.62 0.78
C ALA A 509 -12.76 14.66 2.27
N ILE A 510 -11.79 13.86 2.69
CA ILE A 510 -11.34 13.80 4.08
C ILE A 510 -10.57 15.06 4.47
N LEU A 511 -9.67 15.56 3.63
CA LEU A 511 -8.96 16.81 3.89
C LEU A 511 -9.92 17.99 4.01
N GLN A 512 -10.96 18.08 3.18
CA GLN A 512 -12.02 19.07 3.33
C GLN A 512 -12.79 18.88 4.65
N ALA A 513 -13.05 17.63 5.05
CA ALA A 513 -13.72 17.33 6.31
C ALA A 513 -12.89 17.75 7.53
N ILE A 514 -11.59 17.46 7.55
CA ILE A 514 -10.72 17.76 8.71
C ILE A 514 -10.19 19.18 8.71
N SER A 515 -10.08 19.86 7.56
CA SER A 515 -9.55 21.22 7.49
C SER A 515 -10.32 22.21 8.34
N GLY A 516 -11.64 22.04 8.45
CA GLY A 516 -12.49 22.86 9.30
C GLY A 516 -12.30 22.63 10.81
N SER A 517 -11.79 21.46 11.20
CA SER A 517 -11.55 21.11 12.62
C SER A 517 -10.16 21.50 13.11
N LEU A 518 -9.24 21.79 12.18
CA LEU A 518 -7.82 22.02 12.49
C LEU A 518 -7.40 23.51 12.44
N THR A 519 -8.34 24.42 12.19
CA THR A 519 -8.07 25.86 12.14
C THR A 519 -8.43 26.53 13.46
N PHE A 520 -7.43 27.02 14.14
CA PHE A 520 -7.58 27.70 15.43
C PHE A 520 -7.02 29.12 15.33
N THR A 521 -7.89 30.15 15.21
CA THR A 521 -7.61 31.48 15.73
C THR A 521 -8.82 32.40 15.61
N THR A 522 -8.97 33.33 16.52
CA THR A 522 -9.89 34.47 16.38
C THR A 522 -9.32 35.50 15.41
N PRO A 523 -10.12 36.06 14.51
CA PRO A 523 -9.69 37.19 13.68
C PRO A 523 -9.24 38.35 14.55
N ALA A 524 -8.09 38.93 14.22
CA ALA A 524 -7.64 40.18 14.86
C ALA A 524 -8.13 41.36 14.05
N VAL A 525 -8.89 42.25 14.69
CA VAL A 525 -9.30 43.54 14.14
C VAL A 525 -8.34 44.59 14.64
N MET A 526 -7.74 45.34 13.73
CA MET A 526 -6.87 46.48 14.11
C MET A 526 -7.70 47.54 14.83
N SER A 527 -7.24 47.98 15.99
CA SER A 527 -7.94 48.95 16.86
C SER A 527 -8.02 50.38 16.29
N ASP A 528 -7.25 50.68 15.26
CA ASP A 528 -7.27 51.99 14.61
C ASP A 528 -8.19 51.99 13.38
N ILE A 529 -9.46 52.12 13.63
CA ILE A 529 -10.53 52.14 12.62
C ILE A 529 -10.43 53.31 11.65
N GLN A 530 -9.65 54.34 11.97
CA GLN A 530 -9.55 55.56 11.13
C GLN A 530 -8.59 55.39 9.93
N LYS A 531 -7.77 54.35 9.88
CA LYS A 531 -6.82 54.09 8.78
C LYS A 531 -7.00 52.79 8.02
N GLY A 532 -7.97 51.95 8.34
CA GLY A 532 -8.11 50.70 7.59
C GLY A 532 -9.38 49.94 7.88
N ASN A 533 -10.24 49.82 6.89
CA ASN A 533 -11.42 48.96 6.92
C ASN A 533 -11.01 47.52 6.62
N PHE A 534 -10.07 46.94 7.40
CA PHE A 534 -9.54 45.63 7.14
C PHE A 534 -9.53 44.73 8.38
N ILE A 535 -9.79 43.47 8.17
CA ILE A 535 -9.63 42.41 9.16
C ILE A 535 -8.38 41.59 8.79
N TYR A 536 -7.51 41.34 9.75
CA TYR A 536 -6.40 40.40 9.62
C TYR A 536 -6.75 39.14 10.37
N GLN A 537 -6.71 38.01 9.67
CA GLN A 537 -6.95 36.71 10.25
C GLN A 537 -5.67 35.87 10.17
N SER A 538 -5.14 35.50 11.32
CA SER A 538 -4.09 34.49 11.42
C SER A 538 -4.74 33.16 11.76
N THR A 539 -4.36 32.12 11.04
CA THR A 539 -4.78 30.76 11.30
C THR A 539 -3.56 29.86 11.29
N PHE A 540 -3.64 28.74 11.95
CA PHE A 540 -2.67 27.67 11.77
C PHE A 540 -3.38 26.33 11.69
N LYS A 541 -2.81 25.44 10.88
CA LYS A 541 -3.29 24.08 10.73
C LYS A 541 -2.40 23.17 11.55
N TYR A 542 -2.99 22.52 12.54
CA TYR A 542 -2.27 21.56 13.36
C TYR A 542 -1.99 20.29 12.55
N SER A 543 -0.77 19.78 12.64
CA SER A 543 -0.41 18.44 12.18
C SER A 543 0.33 17.70 13.28
N LYS A 544 -0.03 16.44 13.53
CA LYS A 544 0.63 15.60 14.53
C LYS A 544 2.03 15.15 14.09
N HIS A 545 2.24 15.05 12.78
CA HIS A 545 3.43 14.42 12.20
C HIS A 545 4.27 15.38 11.33
N LYS A 546 3.76 16.58 11.06
CA LYS A 546 4.44 17.63 10.29
C LYS A 546 4.50 18.93 11.06
N GLN A 547 5.28 19.87 10.57
CA GLN A 547 5.26 21.24 11.07
C GLN A 547 3.89 21.87 10.84
N TRP A 548 3.41 22.66 11.80
CA TRP A 548 2.15 23.36 11.67
C TRP A 548 2.21 24.43 10.57
N GLU A 549 1.24 24.41 9.68
CA GLU A 549 1.10 25.40 8.62
C GLU A 549 0.43 26.65 9.17
N GLY A 550 1.09 27.80 9.06
CA GLY A 550 0.55 29.11 9.43
C GLY A 550 0.01 29.84 8.22
N SER A 551 -1.09 30.57 8.38
CA SER A 551 -1.65 31.46 7.36
C SER A 551 -2.00 32.81 7.97
N LEU A 552 -1.74 33.89 7.22
CA LEU A 552 -2.15 35.25 7.56
C LEU A 552 -2.83 35.88 6.34
N LYS A 553 -4.11 36.20 6.49
CA LYS A 553 -4.93 36.80 5.43
C LYS A 553 -5.47 38.15 5.83
N LYS A 554 -5.61 39.05 4.85
CA LYS A 554 -6.23 40.35 4.99
C LYS A 554 -7.53 40.39 4.21
N TYR A 555 -8.60 40.76 4.87
CA TYR A 555 -9.93 40.91 4.28
C TYR A 555 -10.43 42.36 4.38
N GLN A 556 -11.24 42.78 3.41
CA GLN A 556 -12.04 44.00 3.55
C GLN A 556 -13.02 43.82 4.72
N LEU A 557 -13.20 44.82 5.54
CA LEU A 557 -14.26 44.88 6.54
C LEU A 557 -15.49 45.51 5.92
N ASN A 558 -16.60 44.78 5.88
CA ASN A 558 -17.88 45.34 5.47
C ASN A 558 -18.47 46.24 6.55
N SER A 559 -19.37 47.18 6.17
CA SER A 559 -20.02 48.10 7.09
C SER A 559 -20.83 47.44 8.20
N ASN A 560 -21.25 46.20 8.01
CA ASN A 560 -21.93 45.35 9.01
C ASN A 560 -20.97 44.57 9.92
N GLY A 561 -19.65 44.79 9.81
CA GLY A 561 -18.65 44.05 10.58
C GLY A 561 -18.29 42.66 10.07
N SER A 562 -18.84 42.22 8.94
CA SER A 562 -18.52 40.90 8.34
C SER A 562 -17.27 40.96 7.46
N PHE A 563 -16.69 39.77 7.20
CA PHE A 563 -15.61 39.61 6.22
C PHE A 563 -16.11 39.97 4.83
N GLY A 564 -15.43 40.87 4.15
CA GLY A 564 -15.58 41.13 2.72
C GLY A 564 -14.61 40.31 1.88
N SER A 565 -14.21 40.83 0.73
CA SER A 565 -13.28 40.16 -0.17
C SER A 565 -11.89 39.99 0.45
N GLU A 566 -11.23 38.87 0.20
CA GLU A 566 -9.82 38.65 0.49
C GLU A 566 -8.98 39.61 -0.33
N GLN A 567 -8.15 40.41 0.33
CA GLN A 567 -7.29 41.42 -0.29
C GLN A 567 -5.87 40.92 -0.45
N TRP A 568 -5.46 39.98 0.41
CA TRP A 568 -4.08 39.61 0.53
C TRP A 568 -3.94 38.33 1.37
N ASP A 569 -3.09 37.43 0.91
CA ASP A 569 -2.64 36.20 1.59
C ASP A 569 -1.11 36.28 1.72
N ALA A 570 -0.58 36.19 2.94
CA ALA A 570 0.85 36.33 3.21
C ALA A 570 1.66 35.18 2.59
N GLY A 571 1.13 33.93 2.59
CA GLY A 571 1.76 32.79 1.97
C GLY A 571 1.87 32.97 0.46
N ALA A 572 0.75 33.36 -0.19
CA ALA A 572 0.74 33.62 -1.63
C ALA A 572 1.70 34.75 -2.01
N GLN A 573 1.76 35.83 -1.21
CA GLN A 573 2.72 36.93 -1.44
C GLN A 573 4.17 36.45 -1.29
N LEU A 574 4.47 35.67 -0.26
CA LEU A 574 5.80 35.11 -0.03
C LEU A 574 6.20 34.16 -1.17
N ASN A 575 5.27 33.34 -1.63
CA ASN A 575 5.47 32.43 -2.76
C ASN A 575 5.80 33.14 -4.08
N ASN A 576 5.27 34.34 -4.27
CA ASN A 576 5.53 35.16 -5.45
C ASN A 576 6.72 36.12 -5.27
N THR A 577 7.43 36.07 -4.13
CA THR A 577 8.56 36.94 -3.84
C THR A 577 9.86 36.18 -3.99
N ASN A 578 10.67 36.58 -4.98
CA ASN A 578 12.00 35.98 -5.19
C ASN A 578 12.85 36.04 -3.91
N PRO A 579 13.54 34.97 -3.51
CA PRO A 579 14.40 34.92 -2.31
C PRO A 579 15.40 36.08 -2.20
N ASN A 580 15.96 36.49 -3.31
CA ASN A 580 16.90 37.65 -3.34
C ASN A 580 16.25 38.97 -2.94
N SER A 581 14.97 39.15 -3.21
CA SER A 581 14.23 40.39 -2.91
C SER A 581 13.59 40.37 -1.52
N ARG A 582 13.60 39.24 -0.82
CA ARG A 582 13.06 39.12 0.55
C ARG A 582 13.89 39.91 1.53
N LYS A 583 13.22 40.70 2.35
CA LYS A 583 13.84 41.51 3.43
C LYS A 583 13.64 40.76 4.75
N LEU A 584 14.71 40.17 5.30
CA LEU A 584 14.71 39.52 6.59
C LEU A 584 15.52 40.34 7.58
N TRP A 585 14.94 40.62 8.74
CA TRP A 585 15.51 41.43 9.78
C TRP A 585 15.65 40.68 11.10
N THR A 586 16.73 40.92 11.83
CA THR A 586 16.95 40.42 13.18
C THR A 586 17.53 41.55 14.07
N ILE A 587 17.21 41.48 15.35
CA ILE A 587 17.70 42.46 16.35
C ILE A 587 19.11 42.17 16.85
N ASP A 588 19.61 40.98 16.59
CA ASP A 588 20.88 40.48 17.15
C ASP A 588 22.12 40.99 16.42
N ILE A 589 21.97 41.93 15.52
CA ILE A 589 23.05 42.54 14.72
C ILE A 589 23.18 44.01 15.02
N ASN A 590 24.41 44.51 15.06
CA ASN A 590 24.70 45.90 15.43
C ASN A 590 24.06 46.99 14.52
N ASN A 591 23.78 46.63 13.26
CA ASN A 591 23.10 47.55 12.34
C ASN A 591 21.58 47.29 12.34
N ARG A 592 20.91 47.75 13.39
CA ARG A 592 19.44 47.62 13.57
C ARG A 592 18.60 48.45 12.60
N ASN A 593 19.19 49.44 11.96
CA ASN A 593 18.49 50.30 11.00
C ASN A 593 18.38 49.66 9.61
N ASN A 594 19.11 48.60 9.34
CA ASN A 594 18.99 47.83 8.09
C ASN A 594 17.90 46.79 8.20
N THR A 595 16.80 46.99 7.49
CA THR A 595 15.65 46.08 7.45
C THR A 595 15.89 44.77 6.69
N ASN A 596 17.10 44.56 6.14
CA ASN A 596 17.53 43.32 5.49
C ASN A 596 18.93 42.93 6.00
N ASN A 597 19.05 42.64 7.28
CA ASN A 597 20.32 42.35 7.93
C ASN A 597 20.56 40.87 8.20
N PHE A 598 19.59 39.98 7.96
CA PHE A 598 19.74 38.54 8.04
C PHE A 598 20.30 37.97 6.71
N THR A 599 21.59 38.18 6.52
CA THR A 599 22.31 37.86 5.27
C THR A 599 23.64 37.16 5.55
N THR A 600 24.21 36.51 4.54
CA THR A 600 25.51 35.82 4.62
C THR A 600 26.67 36.81 4.95
N SER A 601 26.56 38.09 4.62
CA SER A 601 27.52 39.12 5.03
C SER A 601 27.62 39.29 6.55
N ASN A 602 26.58 38.92 7.27
CA ASN A 602 26.52 39.01 8.74
C ASN A 602 26.74 37.63 9.41
N ARG A 603 27.26 36.63 8.67
CA ARG A 603 27.41 35.26 9.17
C ARG A 603 28.19 35.15 10.48
N THR A 604 29.22 35.94 10.66
CA THR A 604 30.06 35.89 11.88
C THR A 604 29.28 36.14 13.15
N VAL A 605 28.31 37.08 13.09
CA VAL A 605 27.43 37.42 14.22
C VAL A 605 26.28 36.40 14.34
N LEU A 606 25.78 35.90 13.21
CA LEU A 606 24.66 34.96 13.16
C LEU A 606 25.07 33.54 13.52
N LYS A 607 26.28 33.10 13.17
CA LYS A 607 26.77 31.75 13.38
C LYS A 607 26.55 31.18 14.79
N PRO A 608 26.99 31.86 15.87
CA PRO A 608 26.77 31.32 17.23
C PRO A 608 25.31 31.30 17.64
N LYS A 609 24.45 32.10 16.99
CA LYS A 609 23.00 32.14 17.26
C LYS A 609 22.25 31.05 16.51
N LEU A 610 22.69 30.76 15.29
CA LEU A 610 22.07 29.71 14.46
C LEU A 610 22.48 28.31 14.92
N PHE A 611 23.69 28.17 15.48
CA PHE A 611 24.23 26.90 15.92
C PHE A 611 24.65 26.90 17.40
N PRO A 612 23.72 27.16 18.34
CA PRO A 612 24.05 27.33 19.76
C PRO A 612 24.63 26.07 20.43
N LEU A 613 24.37 24.89 19.85
CA LEU A 613 24.80 23.58 20.40
C LEU A 613 25.87 22.90 19.55
N LYS A 614 26.25 23.45 18.40
CA LYS A 614 27.22 22.83 17.51
C LYS A 614 28.63 23.37 17.81
N VAL A 615 29.56 22.46 18.01
CA VAL A 615 30.98 22.80 18.18
C VAL A 615 31.57 23.07 16.79
N ASN A 616 32.15 24.28 16.61
CA ASN A 616 32.82 24.71 15.38
C ASN A 616 31.98 24.59 14.08
N PRO A 617 30.82 25.25 13.98
CA PRO A 617 30.10 25.31 12.71
C PRO A 617 30.93 26.07 11.67
N THR A 618 30.92 25.56 10.42
CA THR A 618 31.67 26.18 9.32
C THR A 618 30.96 27.42 8.77
N ASP A 619 31.67 28.25 7.99
CA ASP A 619 31.06 29.37 7.29
C ASP A 619 30.10 28.90 6.21
N ALA A 620 30.44 27.83 5.50
CA ALA A 620 29.58 27.21 4.48
C ALA A 620 28.22 26.76 5.06
N GLU A 621 28.23 26.00 6.15
CA GLU A 621 26.99 25.56 6.82
C GLU A 621 26.15 26.74 7.32
N THR A 622 26.81 27.82 7.72
CA THR A 622 26.11 29.03 8.17
C THR A 622 25.44 29.73 6.99
N ASP A 623 26.13 29.84 5.86
CA ASP A 623 25.60 30.45 4.65
C ASP A 623 24.45 29.61 4.06
N GLU A 624 24.59 28.29 4.03
CA GLU A 624 23.51 27.37 3.61
C GLU A 624 22.25 27.57 4.45
N LEU A 625 22.38 27.59 5.78
CA LEU A 625 21.22 27.80 6.66
C LEU A 625 20.62 29.22 6.52
N ILE A 626 21.45 30.25 6.37
CA ILE A 626 20.96 31.63 6.11
C ILE A 626 20.19 31.65 4.79
N ASN A 627 20.73 31.07 3.74
CA ASN A 627 20.09 31.02 2.42
C ASN A 627 18.81 30.21 2.45
N PHE A 628 18.80 29.06 3.12
CA PHE A 628 17.59 28.25 3.32
C PHE A 628 16.48 29.04 4.03
N ILE A 629 16.81 29.76 5.10
CA ILE A 629 15.84 30.64 5.81
C ILE A 629 15.35 31.76 4.90
N ARG A 630 16.20 32.27 4.01
CA ARG A 630 15.80 33.30 3.02
C ARG A 630 14.92 32.73 1.90
N GLY A 631 14.85 31.38 1.73
CA GLY A 631 13.98 30.71 0.78
C GLY A 631 14.68 30.14 -0.44
N PHE A 632 16.02 30.00 -0.41
CA PHE A 632 16.76 29.23 -1.40
C PHE A 632 16.71 27.75 -1.04
N ASP A 633 16.76 26.87 -2.05
CA ASP A 633 16.83 25.43 -1.81
C ASP A 633 18.25 24.91 -1.53
N SER A 634 18.91 25.52 -0.54
CA SER A 634 20.30 25.26 -0.18
C SER A 634 20.59 23.81 0.22
N TYR A 635 19.56 23.00 0.45
CA TYR A 635 19.68 21.57 0.82
C TYR A 635 19.15 20.64 -0.26
N ASP A 636 18.87 21.14 -1.47
CA ASP A 636 18.33 20.35 -2.59
C ASP A 636 17.15 19.47 -2.15
N THR A 637 16.14 20.12 -1.59
CA THR A 637 14.98 19.42 -0.98
C THR A 637 14.04 18.80 -1.99
N ASP A 638 14.10 19.21 -3.27
CA ASP A 638 13.32 18.67 -4.36
C ASP A 638 14.10 17.68 -5.25
N GLY A 639 15.43 17.56 -5.01
CA GLY A 639 16.28 16.56 -5.65
C GLY A 639 16.64 16.85 -7.11
N ASP A 640 16.59 18.14 -7.53
CA ASP A 640 16.92 18.54 -8.91
C ASP A 640 18.40 18.85 -9.13
N ASN A 641 19.22 18.75 -8.07
CA ASN A 641 20.65 19.07 -7.99
C ASN A 641 20.97 20.56 -8.11
N SER A 642 20.02 21.46 -7.87
CA SER A 642 20.20 22.91 -7.75
C SER A 642 20.08 23.34 -6.29
N THR A 643 21.05 24.09 -5.79
CA THR A 643 21.03 24.67 -4.42
C THR A 643 20.83 26.17 -4.43
N THR A 644 20.60 26.78 -5.61
CA THR A 644 20.50 28.24 -5.80
C THR A 644 19.14 28.72 -6.27
N ASP A 645 18.25 27.81 -6.54
CA ASP A 645 16.86 28.08 -6.92
C ASP A 645 15.96 28.34 -5.71
N GLU A 646 14.68 28.53 -5.96
CA GLU A 646 13.70 28.76 -4.91
C GLU A 646 13.30 27.43 -4.26
N ARG A 647 13.47 27.33 -2.95
CA ARG A 647 12.94 26.21 -2.17
C ARG A 647 11.45 26.04 -2.43
N HIS A 648 11.03 24.79 -2.62
CA HIS A 648 9.62 24.42 -2.76
C HIS A 648 8.74 25.13 -1.73
N LYS A 649 7.67 25.70 -2.23
CA LYS A 649 6.78 26.58 -1.48
C LYS A 649 6.01 25.77 -0.45
N LEU A 650 5.77 26.35 0.71
CA LEU A 650 5.02 25.74 1.83
C LEU A 650 3.62 25.23 1.47
N ALA A 651 3.15 25.43 0.23
CA ALA A 651 1.88 24.90 -0.26
C ALA A 651 1.95 23.46 -0.75
N ASP A 652 3.16 22.92 -0.98
CA ASP A 652 3.37 21.61 -1.61
C ASP A 652 4.06 20.57 -0.69
N VAL A 653 4.18 20.88 0.61
CA VAL A 653 4.77 19.97 1.60
C VAL A 653 3.70 19.33 2.47
#